data_97488172487cb180554044e32019daf0
#
_entry.id   97488172487cb180554044e32019daf0
#
_cell.length_a   1.000
_cell.length_b   1.000
_cell.length_c   1.000
_cell.angle_alpha   90.00
_cell.angle_beta   90.00
_cell.angle_gamma   90.00
#
_symmetry.space_group_name_H-M   'P 1'
#
loop_
_entity.id
_entity.type
_entity.pdbx_description
1 polymer ?
#
loop_
_entity_poly.entity_id
_entity_poly.type
_entity_poly.pdbx_seq_one_letter_code
_entity_poly.pdbx_strand_id
1 'polypeptide(L)'
;MNWYQMESQEVMDKLNRFKDRGLSQKEVVKRQRHYGKNELQSEKGPGFFRQFAAQFKDFMILTLLAAAGISFFASYAQGEVNLTDPLIILAIVILNALLGIYQEKKAEHSLAHLRSLQTPQCQVLRDGKRQTISSPELVPGDLVYLDTGCLVPADGRLLLTHNLSANESALTGETGSIEKTSDSLHMENLSLGDQLNMVFSGTMITTGNGLFCVTETGMNTQIGKIAGMLSHEQAPQTPLTRRLNHTGKVLGILALIICAILFFLGLQKNQPVFDMFMTSVSLGVAAIPESLPALVTIMLSLGVERMAKQCAIIRHLPAVETLGSASVICSDKTGTLTQNRMTVRNIYSTENEKTLLRYFLLCNNQSGPLEHALIHYGASSGLIYTEVRKEFPVIEEIPFDSIRKRMTTLHRTPNGYLAITKGAPEFILANCHSYLDKDGSTRPLTHTMRHRLNEQIENYTANALRVIALGFCLHKSRPDNNSLESHLVFLGMAGLIDPPRPEAYAAVKSCQHAGIRPIMITGDHKNTAAAIGKELGICQTKDEVITGADLDAISDRSLPAALKKYHVFARVSPAHKVRLVKGYQAMGNVVAMTGDGVNDAPALKAADIGCAMGRTGTDVAKNASDIILMDDNFSTIVSAVQEGRGIYDNIIKAIHFLLSCNIGEIMTIFVAIFFGLSAPLLPVQLLFINLVTDSFPALCLGVEPPDPDSMNRPPLSKNESIFHFDTVFQMVLEGMFIGSLALFAYTSGNSTMCFAVLSLSQLVHSFNMRSEHSLLETGILGNKKLLFSVLFCIVLQCLVICVPVLQPIFHTQALNPREWVVVGILSLMPIPLMEISKRLHG
;
A
#
# COMPACT_ATOMS: atom_id res chain seq x y z
N MET A 1 5.66 -37.77 -15.37
CA MET A 1 7.04 -38.19 -15.02
C MET A 1 7.21 -37.97 -13.55
N ASN A 2 7.56 -38.98 -12.77
CA ASN A 2 7.60 -38.86 -11.32
C ASN A 2 9.00 -38.44 -10.87
N TRP A 3 9.22 -37.13 -10.77
CA TRP A 3 10.50 -36.54 -10.40
C TRP A 3 11.01 -36.95 -9.02
N TYR A 4 10.09 -37.25 -8.08
CA TYR A 4 10.43 -37.67 -6.71
C TYR A 4 11.06 -39.08 -6.64
N GLN A 5 10.87 -39.90 -7.67
CA GLN A 5 11.46 -41.23 -7.73
C GLN A 5 12.91 -41.26 -8.25
N MET A 6 13.32 -40.15 -8.91
CA MET A 6 14.64 -40.06 -9.53
C MET A 6 15.71 -39.61 -8.57
N GLU A 7 16.90 -40.13 -8.73
CA GLU A 7 18.08 -39.64 -8.03
C GLU A 7 18.44 -38.22 -8.50
N SER A 8 19.03 -37.42 -7.62
CA SER A 8 19.42 -36.04 -7.92
C SER A 8 20.28 -35.95 -9.19
N GLN A 9 21.14 -36.94 -9.43
CA GLN A 9 21.99 -37.03 -10.60
C GLN A 9 21.20 -37.24 -11.89
N GLU A 10 20.20 -38.11 -11.88
CA GLU A 10 19.34 -38.38 -13.05
C GLU A 10 18.50 -37.16 -13.44
N VAL A 11 18.00 -36.42 -12.45
CA VAL A 11 17.26 -35.17 -12.69
C VAL A 11 18.17 -34.14 -13.35
N MET A 12 19.40 -34.01 -12.87
CA MET A 12 20.38 -33.11 -13.47
C MET A 12 20.74 -33.54 -14.90
N ASP A 13 20.94 -34.83 -15.17
CA ASP A 13 21.28 -35.31 -16.52
C ASP A 13 20.14 -35.06 -17.53
N LYS A 14 18.89 -35.13 -17.08
CA LYS A 14 17.69 -34.85 -17.92
C LYS A 14 17.43 -33.37 -18.14
N LEU A 15 17.54 -32.56 -17.09
CA LEU A 15 17.13 -31.14 -17.13
C LEU A 15 18.30 -30.17 -17.28
N ASN A 16 19.46 -30.48 -16.71
CA ASN A 16 20.62 -29.58 -16.75
C ASN A 16 21.93 -30.37 -16.92
N ARG A 17 22.39 -30.46 -18.16
CA ARG A 17 23.66 -31.15 -18.49
C ARG A 17 24.92 -30.46 -17.96
N PHE A 18 24.81 -29.22 -17.44
CA PHE A 18 25.94 -28.40 -16.99
C PHE A 18 26.04 -28.34 -15.45
N LYS A 19 26.14 -29.51 -14.82
CA LYS A 19 26.03 -29.79 -13.37
C LYS A 19 26.52 -28.69 -12.40
N ASP A 20 27.72 -28.14 -12.61
CA ASP A 20 28.36 -27.21 -11.71
C ASP A 20 28.26 -25.72 -12.13
N ARG A 21 27.77 -25.44 -13.32
CA ARG A 21 27.70 -24.07 -13.88
C ARG A 21 26.29 -23.53 -14.08
N GLY A 22 25.28 -24.37 -13.88
CA GLY A 22 23.90 -23.99 -14.21
C GLY A 22 23.66 -23.80 -15.73
N LEU A 23 22.48 -23.34 -16.10
CA LEU A 23 22.12 -23.10 -17.50
C LEU A 23 22.87 -21.89 -18.05
N SER A 24 23.28 -21.97 -19.35
CA SER A 24 23.81 -20.81 -20.07
C SER A 24 22.67 -19.87 -20.52
N GLN A 25 22.95 -18.59 -20.67
CA GLN A 25 21.97 -17.60 -21.12
C GLN A 25 21.33 -17.97 -22.48
N LYS A 26 22.08 -18.59 -23.40
CA LYS A 26 21.55 -19.07 -24.70
C LYS A 26 20.51 -20.16 -24.51
N GLU A 27 20.75 -21.09 -23.59
CA GLU A 27 19.83 -22.20 -23.33
C GLU A 27 18.57 -21.69 -22.59
N VAL A 28 18.71 -20.72 -21.68
CA VAL A 28 17.58 -20.05 -21.01
C VAL A 28 16.64 -19.42 -22.03
N VAL A 29 17.14 -18.62 -22.96
CA VAL A 29 16.31 -17.98 -24.00
C VAL A 29 15.59 -19.02 -24.86
N LYS A 30 16.26 -20.15 -25.19
CA LYS A 30 15.65 -21.23 -25.96
C LYS A 30 14.52 -21.89 -25.19
N ARG A 31 14.71 -22.15 -23.87
CA ARG A 31 13.70 -22.74 -23.01
C ARG A 31 12.53 -21.79 -22.73
N GLN A 32 12.80 -20.51 -22.54
CA GLN A 32 11.73 -19.50 -22.41
C GLN A 32 10.82 -19.45 -23.63
N ARG A 33 11.37 -19.63 -24.85
CA ARG A 33 10.55 -19.71 -26.07
C ARG A 33 9.72 -20.98 -26.16
N HIS A 34 10.17 -22.06 -25.53
CA HIS A 34 9.49 -23.36 -25.58
C HIS A 34 8.45 -23.50 -24.44
N TYR A 35 8.81 -23.16 -23.19
CA TYR A 35 7.99 -23.33 -22.01
C TYR A 35 7.17 -22.07 -21.63
N GLY A 36 7.50 -20.92 -22.20
CA GLY A 36 6.93 -19.64 -21.82
C GLY A 36 7.55 -19.07 -20.54
N LYS A 37 6.91 -18.02 -20.00
CA LYS A 37 7.28 -17.42 -18.71
C LYS A 37 6.70 -18.22 -17.55
N ASN A 38 7.37 -18.19 -16.40
CA ASN A 38 6.87 -18.77 -15.17
C ASN A 38 5.84 -17.83 -14.51
N GLU A 39 4.68 -17.72 -15.14
CA GLU A 39 3.55 -16.90 -14.71
C GLU A 39 2.27 -17.73 -14.80
N LEU A 40 1.37 -17.53 -13.82
CA LEU A 40 0.02 -18.04 -13.93
C LEU A 40 -0.72 -17.20 -14.98
N GLN A 41 -1.26 -17.85 -16.00
CA GLN A 41 -2.03 -17.14 -17.02
C GLN A 41 -3.29 -16.57 -16.37
N SER A 42 -3.38 -15.24 -16.29
CA SER A 42 -4.67 -14.59 -16.10
C SER A 42 -5.49 -14.82 -17.37
N GLU A 43 -6.76 -15.18 -17.21
CA GLU A 43 -7.68 -15.25 -18.36
C GLU A 43 -7.57 -13.95 -19.16
N LYS A 44 -7.38 -14.08 -20.47
CA LYS A 44 -7.52 -12.93 -21.37
C LYS A 44 -8.95 -12.44 -21.17
N GLY A 45 -9.10 -11.19 -20.78
CA GLY A 45 -10.42 -10.56 -20.63
C GLY A 45 -11.30 -10.84 -21.86
N PRO A 46 -12.61 -10.80 -21.69
CA PRO A 46 -13.54 -11.10 -22.80
C PRO A 46 -13.20 -10.21 -24.00
N GLY A 47 -13.19 -10.79 -25.20
CA GLY A 47 -12.89 -10.07 -26.43
C GLY A 47 -13.81 -8.87 -26.63
N PHE A 48 -13.37 -7.86 -27.41
CA PHE A 48 -14.09 -6.60 -27.62
C PHE A 48 -15.58 -6.78 -27.93
N PHE A 49 -15.93 -7.69 -28.82
CA PHE A 49 -17.36 -7.95 -29.17
C PHE A 49 -18.18 -8.48 -28.00
N ARG A 50 -17.58 -9.29 -27.12
CA ARG A 50 -18.27 -9.81 -25.92
C ARG A 50 -18.43 -8.72 -24.85
N GLN A 51 -17.44 -7.86 -24.69
CA GLN A 51 -17.53 -6.67 -23.83
C GLN A 51 -18.60 -5.71 -24.37
N PHE A 52 -18.60 -5.45 -25.69
CA PHE A 52 -19.59 -4.61 -26.34
C PHE A 52 -21.03 -5.16 -26.15
N ALA A 53 -21.22 -6.43 -26.39
CA ALA A 53 -22.54 -7.07 -26.17
C ALA A 53 -22.94 -7.09 -24.67
N ALA A 54 -21.96 -7.13 -23.75
CA ALA A 54 -22.24 -7.06 -22.31
C ALA A 54 -22.79 -5.71 -21.88
N GLN A 55 -22.35 -4.61 -22.51
CA GLN A 55 -22.87 -3.25 -22.25
C GLN A 55 -24.37 -3.17 -22.56
N PHE A 56 -24.87 -3.90 -23.54
CA PHE A 56 -26.30 -3.92 -23.87
C PHE A 56 -27.18 -4.67 -22.85
N LYS A 57 -26.60 -5.28 -21.82
CA LYS A 57 -27.34 -5.83 -20.67
C LYS A 57 -27.63 -4.80 -19.59
N ASP A 58 -27.05 -3.61 -19.72
CA ASP A 58 -27.34 -2.50 -18.81
C ASP A 58 -28.82 -2.10 -18.92
N PHE A 59 -29.44 -1.90 -17.76
CA PHE A 59 -30.87 -1.57 -17.67
C PHE A 59 -31.22 -0.29 -18.43
N MET A 60 -30.34 0.69 -18.43
CA MET A 60 -30.58 1.97 -19.11
C MET A 60 -30.47 1.84 -20.62
N ILE A 61 -29.48 1.13 -21.13
CA ILE A 61 -29.34 0.88 -22.56
C ILE A 61 -30.53 0.11 -23.07
N LEU A 62 -31.03 -0.88 -22.32
CA LEU A 62 -32.26 -1.58 -22.65
C LEU A 62 -33.47 -0.65 -22.68
N THR A 63 -33.56 0.28 -21.73
CA THR A 63 -34.65 1.26 -21.67
C THR A 63 -34.63 2.23 -22.84
N LEU A 64 -33.43 2.73 -23.22
CA LEU A 64 -33.23 3.57 -24.39
C LEU A 64 -33.55 2.84 -25.70
N LEU A 65 -33.16 1.57 -25.82
CA LEU A 65 -33.51 0.75 -27.00
C LEU A 65 -34.99 0.51 -27.08
N ALA A 66 -35.66 0.26 -25.94
CA ALA A 66 -37.09 0.14 -25.89
C ALA A 66 -37.78 1.46 -26.28
N ALA A 67 -37.29 2.60 -25.80
CA ALA A 67 -37.75 3.93 -26.18
C ALA A 67 -37.58 4.20 -27.69
N ALA A 68 -36.42 3.85 -28.25
CA ALA A 68 -36.17 3.96 -29.69
C ALA A 68 -37.13 3.09 -30.51
N GLY A 69 -37.40 1.85 -30.06
CA GLY A 69 -38.39 0.97 -30.67
C GLY A 69 -39.78 1.55 -30.62
N ILE A 70 -40.24 2.06 -29.47
CA ILE A 70 -41.54 2.70 -29.30
C ILE A 70 -41.66 3.95 -30.18
N SER A 71 -40.61 4.78 -30.24
CA SER A 71 -40.54 5.96 -31.11
C SER A 71 -40.72 5.58 -32.58
N PHE A 72 -40.02 4.54 -33.03
CA PHE A 72 -40.14 4.02 -34.40
C PHE A 72 -41.54 3.54 -34.71
N PHE A 73 -42.14 2.70 -33.82
CA PHE A 73 -43.50 2.17 -34.03
C PHE A 73 -44.54 3.31 -33.97
N ALA A 74 -44.40 4.29 -33.11
CA ALA A 74 -45.31 5.43 -33.02
C ALA A 74 -45.28 6.30 -34.30
N SER A 75 -44.07 6.60 -34.83
CA SER A 75 -43.91 7.33 -36.09
C SER A 75 -44.50 6.53 -37.28
N TYR A 76 -44.25 5.22 -37.30
CA TYR A 76 -44.80 4.32 -38.32
C TYR A 76 -46.36 4.30 -38.28
N ALA A 77 -46.97 4.26 -37.09
CA ALA A 77 -48.43 4.23 -36.90
C ALA A 77 -49.09 5.58 -37.28
N GLN A 78 -48.35 6.71 -37.22
CA GLN A 78 -48.84 8.02 -37.64
C GLN A 78 -48.70 8.28 -39.16
N GLY A 79 -48.06 7.35 -39.89
CA GLY A 79 -47.87 7.46 -41.33
C GLY A 79 -46.71 8.33 -41.75
N GLU A 80 -45.95 8.91 -40.81
CA GLU A 80 -44.74 9.65 -41.03
C GLU A 80 -43.54 8.81 -40.53
N VAL A 81 -42.78 8.22 -41.46
CA VAL A 81 -41.58 7.44 -41.12
C VAL A 81 -40.43 8.38 -40.79
N ASN A 82 -40.47 8.94 -39.59
CA ASN A 82 -39.32 9.71 -39.10
C ASN A 82 -38.28 8.76 -38.44
N LEU A 83 -37.20 8.43 -39.18
CA LEU A 83 -36.10 7.59 -38.71
C LEU A 83 -35.04 8.36 -37.91
N THR A 84 -35.16 9.71 -37.86
CA THR A 84 -34.12 10.55 -37.29
C THR A 84 -33.93 10.31 -35.80
N ASP A 85 -35.03 10.30 -35.02
CA ASP A 85 -34.95 10.14 -33.55
C ASP A 85 -34.48 8.72 -33.13
N PRO A 86 -35.05 7.62 -33.70
CA PRO A 86 -34.53 6.29 -33.41
C PRO A 86 -33.05 6.09 -33.77
N LEU A 87 -32.57 6.66 -34.90
CA LEU A 87 -31.17 6.58 -35.29
C LEU A 87 -30.25 7.39 -34.37
N ILE A 88 -30.69 8.57 -33.93
CA ILE A 88 -29.95 9.37 -32.94
C ILE A 88 -29.81 8.60 -31.64
N ILE A 89 -30.91 8.02 -31.11
CA ILE A 89 -30.88 7.22 -29.87
C ILE A 89 -29.92 6.02 -30.03
N LEU A 90 -29.98 5.32 -31.17
CA LEU A 90 -29.11 4.19 -31.44
C LEU A 90 -27.62 4.61 -31.52
N ALA A 91 -27.33 5.72 -32.20
CA ALA A 91 -25.96 6.27 -32.27
C ALA A 91 -25.42 6.61 -30.88
N ILE A 92 -26.26 7.18 -30.03
CA ILE A 92 -25.92 7.52 -28.64
C ILE A 92 -25.65 6.27 -27.81
N VAL A 93 -26.50 5.25 -27.89
CA VAL A 93 -26.32 3.94 -27.22
C VAL A 93 -24.99 3.31 -27.63
N ILE A 94 -24.65 3.34 -28.92
CA ILE A 94 -23.37 2.83 -29.44
C ILE A 94 -22.19 3.65 -28.86
N LEU A 95 -22.31 4.97 -28.84
CA LEU A 95 -21.26 5.85 -28.30
C LEU A 95 -21.05 5.59 -26.80
N ASN A 96 -22.13 5.46 -26.03
CA ASN A 96 -22.08 5.15 -24.61
C ASN A 96 -21.42 3.77 -24.37
N ALA A 97 -21.81 2.74 -25.10
CA ALA A 97 -21.19 1.42 -24.99
C ALA A 97 -19.69 1.44 -25.33
N LEU A 98 -19.26 2.20 -26.33
CA LEU A 98 -17.84 2.36 -26.69
C LEU A 98 -17.05 3.10 -25.58
N LEU A 99 -17.66 4.13 -25.00
CA LEU A 99 -17.02 4.90 -23.92
C LEU A 99 -16.92 4.06 -22.64
N GLY A 100 -17.94 3.29 -22.30
CA GLY A 100 -17.91 2.34 -21.18
C GLY A 100 -16.78 1.33 -21.31
N ILE A 101 -16.61 0.74 -22.50
CA ILE A 101 -15.49 -0.18 -22.79
C ILE A 101 -14.13 0.55 -22.65
N TYR A 102 -14.03 1.77 -23.15
CA TYR A 102 -12.79 2.55 -23.03
C TYR A 102 -12.42 2.82 -21.56
N GLN A 103 -13.39 3.21 -20.73
CA GLN A 103 -13.21 3.44 -19.30
C GLN A 103 -12.80 2.14 -18.58
N GLU A 104 -13.51 1.02 -18.86
CA GLU A 104 -13.20 -0.30 -18.30
C GLU A 104 -11.78 -0.77 -18.66
N LYS A 105 -11.39 -0.67 -19.93
CA LYS A 105 -10.02 -0.99 -20.39
C LYS A 105 -8.96 -0.11 -19.76
N LYS A 106 -9.24 1.18 -19.56
CA LYS A 106 -8.31 2.09 -18.91
C LYS A 106 -8.10 1.71 -17.44
N ALA A 107 -9.16 1.33 -16.74
CA ALA A 107 -9.09 0.81 -15.37
C ALA A 107 -8.29 -0.50 -15.30
N GLU A 108 -8.58 -1.48 -16.17
CA GLU A 108 -7.85 -2.75 -16.25
C GLU A 108 -6.36 -2.56 -16.54
N HIS A 109 -6.01 -1.68 -17.49
CA HIS A 109 -4.62 -1.41 -17.85
C HIS A 109 -3.83 -0.80 -16.68
N SER A 110 -4.44 0.11 -15.93
CA SER A 110 -3.83 0.69 -14.73
C SER A 110 -3.58 -0.37 -13.66
N LEU A 111 -4.51 -1.30 -13.46
CA LEU A 111 -4.38 -2.44 -12.53
C LEU A 111 -3.29 -3.43 -12.97
N ALA A 112 -3.18 -3.72 -14.28
CA ALA A 112 -2.17 -4.62 -14.81
C ALA A 112 -0.74 -4.07 -14.59
N HIS A 113 -0.56 -2.76 -14.75
CA HIS A 113 0.73 -2.11 -14.49
C HIS A 113 1.17 -2.24 -13.03
N LEU A 114 0.23 -2.14 -12.07
CA LEU A 114 0.52 -2.33 -10.65
C LEU A 114 0.97 -3.76 -10.33
N ARG A 115 0.36 -4.77 -10.95
CA ARG A 115 0.76 -6.18 -10.78
C ARG A 115 2.19 -6.43 -11.26
N SER A 116 2.66 -5.76 -12.30
CA SER A 116 4.03 -5.91 -12.81
C SER A 116 5.11 -5.39 -11.85
N LEU A 117 4.78 -4.49 -10.93
CA LEU A 117 5.71 -3.96 -9.91
C LEU A 117 5.96 -4.95 -8.75
N GLN A 118 5.23 -6.06 -8.68
CA GLN A 118 5.22 -7.00 -7.54
C GLN A 118 5.91 -8.33 -7.86
N THR A 119 6.75 -8.41 -8.88
CA THR A 119 7.38 -9.66 -9.31
C THR A 119 8.35 -10.19 -8.26
N PRO A 120 8.14 -11.41 -7.69
CA PRO A 120 9.07 -12.02 -6.75
C PRO A 120 10.44 -12.22 -7.41
N GLN A 121 11.50 -12.10 -6.62
CA GLN A 121 12.87 -12.37 -7.07
C GLN A 121 13.36 -13.69 -6.48
N CYS A 122 14.24 -14.38 -7.20
CA CYS A 122 14.87 -15.61 -6.74
C CYS A 122 16.34 -15.65 -7.12
N GLN A 123 17.13 -16.41 -6.34
CA GLN A 123 18.55 -16.57 -6.57
C GLN A 123 18.81 -17.85 -7.35
N VAL A 124 19.46 -17.73 -8.51
CA VAL A 124 19.75 -18.84 -9.40
C VAL A 124 21.24 -18.95 -9.70
N LEU A 125 21.68 -20.16 -10.06
CA LEU A 125 23.00 -20.42 -10.59
C LEU A 125 22.91 -20.50 -12.12
N ARG A 126 23.46 -19.52 -12.82
CA ARG A 126 23.57 -19.50 -14.29
C ARG A 126 24.99 -19.08 -14.70
N ASP A 127 25.52 -19.68 -15.75
CA ASP A 127 26.89 -19.43 -16.26
C ASP A 127 27.97 -19.50 -15.17
N GLY A 128 27.81 -20.36 -14.14
CA GLY A 128 28.71 -20.50 -13.01
C GLY A 128 28.67 -19.37 -11.97
N LYS A 129 27.69 -18.47 -12.06
CA LYS A 129 27.53 -17.36 -11.13
C LYS A 129 26.17 -17.39 -10.47
N ARG A 130 26.15 -17.13 -9.15
CA ARG A 130 24.92 -16.88 -8.39
C ARG A 130 24.42 -15.48 -8.73
N GLN A 131 23.19 -15.37 -9.21
CA GLN A 131 22.56 -14.11 -9.62
C GLN A 131 21.10 -14.06 -9.20
N THR A 132 20.59 -12.88 -8.94
CA THR A 132 19.19 -12.63 -8.61
C THR A 132 18.43 -12.31 -9.90
N ILE A 133 17.36 -13.07 -10.16
CA ILE A 133 16.49 -12.87 -11.32
C ILE A 133 15.03 -12.73 -10.86
N SER A 134 14.20 -12.23 -11.77
CA SER A 134 12.75 -12.19 -11.56
C SER A 134 12.16 -13.60 -11.72
N SER A 135 11.26 -14.02 -10.82
CA SER A 135 10.64 -15.35 -10.84
C SER A 135 10.00 -15.73 -12.20
N PRO A 136 9.35 -14.82 -12.94
CA PRO A 136 8.86 -15.12 -14.30
C PRO A 136 9.93 -15.54 -15.32
N GLU A 137 11.19 -15.25 -15.06
CA GLU A 137 12.30 -15.62 -15.96
C GLU A 137 12.83 -17.04 -15.75
N LEU A 138 12.31 -17.76 -14.74
CA LEU A 138 12.68 -19.14 -14.47
C LEU A 138 12.24 -20.07 -15.59
N VAL A 139 13.08 -21.06 -15.85
CA VAL A 139 12.81 -22.11 -16.83
C VAL A 139 13.11 -23.49 -16.22
N PRO A 140 12.45 -24.57 -16.68
CA PRO A 140 12.80 -25.92 -16.24
C PRO A 140 14.29 -26.20 -16.45
N GLY A 141 14.95 -26.71 -15.40
CA GLY A 141 16.39 -26.97 -15.37
C GLY A 141 17.23 -25.85 -14.72
N ASP A 142 16.65 -24.70 -14.32
CA ASP A 142 17.35 -23.74 -13.47
C ASP A 142 17.65 -24.32 -12.09
N LEU A 143 18.82 -23.94 -11.55
CA LEU A 143 19.21 -24.27 -10.18
C LEU A 143 18.93 -23.07 -9.28
N VAL A 144 18.03 -23.26 -8.30
CA VAL A 144 17.52 -22.19 -7.44
C VAL A 144 17.92 -22.46 -5.99
N TYR A 145 18.44 -21.42 -5.33
CA TYR A 145 18.76 -21.45 -3.89
C TYR A 145 17.52 -21.10 -3.07
N LEU A 146 17.31 -21.85 -2.01
CA LEU A 146 16.27 -21.62 -1.01
C LEU A 146 16.90 -21.25 0.33
N ASP A 147 16.40 -20.21 0.94
CA ASP A 147 16.75 -19.76 2.29
C ASP A 147 15.50 -19.63 3.15
N THR A 148 15.66 -19.64 4.46
CA THR A 148 14.55 -19.45 5.41
C THR A 148 13.78 -18.14 5.11
N GLY A 149 12.46 -18.24 5.01
CA GLY A 149 11.57 -17.10 4.72
C GLY A 149 11.37 -16.83 3.23
N CYS A 150 11.98 -17.61 2.33
CA CYS A 150 11.74 -17.53 0.89
C CYS A 150 10.47 -18.28 0.49
N LEU A 151 9.78 -17.77 -0.54
CA LEU A 151 8.77 -18.54 -1.28
C LEU A 151 9.43 -19.34 -2.37
N VAL A 152 8.95 -20.57 -2.54
CA VAL A 152 9.36 -21.42 -3.65
C VAL A 152 8.77 -20.87 -4.95
N PRO A 153 9.59 -20.45 -5.92
CA PRO A 153 9.12 -19.72 -7.09
C PRO A 153 8.57 -20.63 -8.22
N ALA A 154 8.87 -21.92 -8.18
CA ALA A 154 8.46 -22.91 -9.19
C ALA A 154 8.51 -24.31 -8.57
N ASP A 155 7.85 -25.31 -9.17
CA ASP A 155 7.97 -26.70 -8.72
C ASP A 155 9.36 -27.24 -9.04
N GLY A 156 9.94 -27.98 -8.11
CA GLY A 156 11.27 -28.51 -8.32
C GLY A 156 11.67 -29.67 -7.44
N ARG A 157 12.76 -30.36 -7.85
CA ARG A 157 13.38 -31.49 -7.17
C ARG A 157 14.58 -31.00 -6.34
N LEU A 158 14.56 -31.25 -5.04
CA LEU A 158 15.66 -30.91 -4.14
C LEU A 158 16.91 -31.71 -4.46
N LEU A 159 18.03 -31.02 -4.57
CA LEU A 159 19.35 -31.61 -4.83
C LEU A 159 20.22 -31.64 -3.58
N LEU A 160 20.13 -30.60 -2.75
CA LEU A 160 20.83 -30.44 -1.48
C LEU A 160 19.88 -29.82 -0.46
N THR A 161 19.93 -30.31 0.78
CA THR A 161 19.15 -29.80 1.91
C THR A 161 19.99 -29.71 3.16
N HIS A 162 19.82 -28.61 3.94
CA HIS A 162 20.43 -28.46 5.26
C HIS A 162 19.34 -28.01 6.24
N ASN A 163 18.80 -28.97 7.01
CA ASN A 163 17.70 -28.74 7.95
C ASN A 163 16.50 -27.99 7.32
N LEU A 164 16.23 -28.31 6.06
CA LEU A 164 15.22 -27.61 5.26
C LEU A 164 13.82 -28.09 5.67
N SER A 165 12.94 -27.16 6.03
CA SER A 165 11.52 -27.43 6.23
C SER A 165 10.66 -26.45 5.45
N ALA A 166 9.55 -26.94 4.91
CA ALA A 166 8.61 -26.13 4.12
C ALA A 166 7.20 -26.21 4.69
N ASN A 167 6.49 -25.10 4.66
CA ASN A 167 5.05 -25.05 4.92
C ASN A 167 4.31 -25.19 3.60
N GLU A 168 3.60 -26.29 3.43
CA GLU A 168 2.85 -26.64 2.23
C GLU A 168 1.32 -26.56 2.42
N SER A 169 0.86 -25.90 3.49
CA SER A 169 -0.56 -25.80 3.85
C SER A 169 -1.46 -25.23 2.73
N ALA A 170 -0.90 -24.39 1.86
CA ALA A 170 -1.62 -23.85 0.70
C ALA A 170 -1.98 -24.93 -0.35
N LEU A 171 -1.25 -26.06 -0.38
CA LEU A 171 -1.47 -27.14 -1.32
C LEU A 171 -2.09 -28.38 -0.68
N THR A 172 -1.67 -28.71 0.56
CA THR A 172 -2.08 -29.93 1.26
C THR A 172 -3.25 -29.71 2.21
N GLY A 173 -3.49 -28.45 2.64
CA GLY A 173 -4.47 -28.11 3.68
C GLY A 173 -4.01 -28.43 5.09
N GLU A 174 -2.86 -29.10 5.28
CA GLU A 174 -2.32 -29.45 6.59
C GLU A 174 -1.49 -28.31 7.17
N THR A 175 -1.78 -27.93 8.42
CA THR A 175 -1.05 -26.90 9.13
C THR A 175 0.19 -27.49 9.80
N GLY A 176 1.37 -27.22 9.24
CA GLY A 176 2.65 -27.65 9.80
C GLY A 176 3.81 -27.43 8.86
N SER A 177 5.03 -27.44 9.40
CA SER A 177 6.25 -27.48 8.59
C SER A 177 6.64 -28.92 8.36
N ILE A 178 6.89 -29.29 7.11
CA ILE A 178 7.30 -30.61 6.66
C ILE A 178 8.81 -30.58 6.44
N GLU A 179 9.54 -31.47 7.09
CA GLU A 179 10.97 -31.64 6.88
C GLU A 179 11.24 -32.24 5.50
N LYS A 180 12.16 -31.63 4.75
CA LYS A 180 12.48 -31.99 3.37
C LYS A 180 13.83 -32.69 3.28
N THR A 181 13.93 -33.69 2.39
CA THR A 181 15.15 -34.44 2.09
C THR A 181 15.57 -34.31 0.64
N SER A 182 16.84 -34.61 0.35
CA SER A 182 17.33 -34.74 -1.04
C SER A 182 17.30 -36.19 -1.57
N ASP A 183 16.94 -37.17 -0.73
CA ASP A 183 16.96 -38.58 -1.10
C ASP A 183 15.87 -38.95 -2.09
N SER A 184 16.08 -40.00 -2.91
CA SER A 184 15.05 -40.50 -3.84
C SER A 184 13.99 -41.28 -3.07
N LEU A 185 12.70 -41.13 -3.48
CA LEU A 185 11.56 -41.81 -2.87
C LEU A 185 11.07 -42.91 -3.80
N HIS A 186 11.18 -44.18 -3.38
CA HIS A 186 10.87 -45.35 -4.24
C HIS A 186 9.40 -45.79 -4.21
N MET A 187 8.53 -45.09 -3.49
CA MET A 187 7.08 -45.37 -3.42
C MET A 187 6.36 -44.90 -4.67
N GLU A 188 5.36 -45.66 -5.14
CA GLU A 188 4.48 -45.20 -6.25
C GLU A 188 3.28 -44.42 -5.73
N ASN A 189 2.83 -43.44 -6.50
CA ASN A 189 1.63 -42.61 -6.23
C ASN A 189 1.59 -41.89 -4.89
N LEU A 190 2.72 -41.28 -4.48
CA LEU A 190 2.76 -40.43 -3.28
C LEU A 190 1.86 -39.20 -3.40
N SER A 191 1.14 -38.86 -2.33
CA SER A 191 0.44 -37.60 -2.22
C SER A 191 1.43 -36.42 -2.28
N LEU A 192 0.96 -35.19 -2.57
CA LEU A 192 1.86 -34.02 -2.66
C LEU A 192 2.62 -33.78 -1.36
N GLY A 193 1.96 -33.95 -0.19
CA GLY A 193 2.58 -33.75 1.12
C GLY A 193 3.62 -34.82 1.47
N ASP A 194 3.53 -36.03 0.87
CA ASP A 194 4.48 -37.12 1.11
C ASP A 194 5.70 -37.06 0.19
N GLN A 195 5.71 -36.17 -0.80
CA GLN A 195 6.85 -35.96 -1.69
C GLN A 195 7.92 -35.08 -1.01
N LEU A 196 8.60 -35.65 0.00
CA LEU A 196 9.53 -34.95 0.86
C LEU A 196 10.75 -34.39 0.12
N ASN A 197 11.06 -34.88 -1.07
CA ASN A 197 12.18 -34.44 -1.88
C ASN A 197 11.78 -33.47 -3.01
N MET A 198 10.53 -33.03 -3.02
CA MET A 198 10.02 -32.04 -3.94
C MET A 198 9.70 -30.75 -3.17
N VAL A 199 9.78 -29.61 -3.87
CA VAL A 199 9.28 -28.31 -3.42
C VAL A 199 8.29 -27.79 -4.46
N PHE A 200 7.26 -27.10 -4.01
CA PHE A 200 6.15 -26.69 -4.84
C PHE A 200 6.01 -25.17 -4.85
N SER A 201 5.71 -24.62 -6.01
CA SER A 201 5.48 -23.18 -6.20
C SER A 201 4.48 -22.63 -5.18
N GLY A 202 4.78 -21.45 -4.62
CA GLY A 202 3.91 -20.78 -3.64
C GLY A 202 3.95 -21.33 -2.22
N THR A 203 4.74 -22.40 -1.95
CA THR A 203 5.01 -22.87 -0.59
C THR A 203 6.16 -22.09 0.04
N MET A 204 6.27 -22.16 1.36
CA MET A 204 7.17 -21.32 2.14
C MET A 204 8.25 -22.14 2.84
N ILE A 205 9.50 -21.70 2.75
CA ILE A 205 10.60 -22.27 3.52
C ILE A 205 10.57 -21.68 4.94
N THR A 206 10.35 -22.53 5.94
CA THR A 206 10.24 -22.12 7.34
C THR A 206 11.57 -22.18 8.08
N THR A 207 12.42 -23.17 7.77
CA THR A 207 13.76 -23.32 8.36
C THR A 207 14.75 -23.89 7.35
N GLY A 208 16.05 -23.67 7.60
CA GLY A 208 17.13 -24.23 6.82
C GLY A 208 17.36 -23.58 5.46
N ASN A 209 18.18 -24.23 4.66
CA ASN A 209 18.49 -23.81 3.29
C ASN A 209 18.62 -25.04 2.37
N GLY A 210 18.53 -24.80 1.06
CA GLY A 210 18.61 -25.87 0.08
C GLY A 210 18.88 -25.38 -1.34
N LEU A 211 19.14 -26.33 -2.22
CA LEU A 211 19.27 -26.12 -3.66
C LEU A 211 18.31 -27.08 -4.36
N PHE A 212 17.52 -26.57 -5.28
CA PHE A 212 16.63 -27.40 -6.10
C PHE A 212 16.77 -27.11 -7.60
N CYS A 213 16.44 -28.11 -8.41
CA CYS A 213 16.32 -27.99 -9.86
C CYS A 213 14.85 -27.77 -10.23
N VAL A 214 14.55 -26.73 -10.97
CA VAL A 214 13.20 -26.44 -11.46
C VAL A 214 12.75 -27.54 -12.41
N THR A 215 11.62 -28.16 -12.12
CA THR A 215 11.00 -29.21 -12.94
C THR A 215 9.84 -28.70 -13.79
N GLU A 216 8.97 -27.88 -13.20
CA GLU A 216 7.78 -27.35 -13.86
C GLU A 216 7.63 -25.85 -13.55
N THR A 217 7.06 -25.09 -14.51
CA THR A 217 6.87 -23.64 -14.41
C THR A 217 5.46 -23.22 -14.84
N GLY A 218 4.99 -22.08 -14.35
CA GLY A 218 3.71 -21.45 -14.74
C GLY A 218 2.51 -22.35 -14.51
N MET A 219 1.67 -22.49 -15.52
CA MET A 219 0.44 -23.31 -15.46
C MET A 219 0.69 -24.81 -15.27
N ASN A 220 1.93 -25.30 -15.50
CA ASN A 220 2.28 -26.71 -15.29
C ASN A 220 2.61 -27.04 -13.83
N THR A 221 2.86 -26.03 -12.98
CA THR A 221 3.06 -26.23 -11.53
C THR A 221 1.79 -26.74 -10.86
N GLN A 222 1.90 -27.31 -9.65
CA GLN A 222 0.73 -27.79 -8.92
C GLN A 222 -0.26 -26.64 -8.63
N ILE A 223 0.24 -25.47 -8.23
CA ILE A 223 -0.60 -24.25 -8.09
C ILE A 223 -1.21 -23.84 -9.43
N GLY A 224 -0.46 -23.92 -10.54
CA GLY A 224 -0.99 -23.61 -11.87
C GLY A 224 -2.16 -24.51 -12.27
N LYS A 225 -2.07 -25.80 -11.96
CA LYS A 225 -3.17 -26.75 -12.20
C LYS A 225 -4.41 -26.42 -11.38
N ILE A 226 -4.23 -26.07 -10.08
CA ILE A 226 -5.32 -25.64 -9.19
C ILE A 226 -5.94 -24.32 -9.69
N ALA A 227 -5.12 -23.35 -10.06
CA ALA A 227 -5.58 -22.09 -10.62
C ALA A 227 -6.40 -22.27 -11.89
N GLY A 228 -6.00 -23.19 -12.77
CA GLY A 228 -6.78 -23.57 -13.96
C GLY A 228 -8.15 -24.16 -13.68
N MET A 229 -8.36 -24.78 -12.50
CA MET A 229 -9.65 -25.29 -12.05
C MET A 229 -10.54 -24.22 -11.40
N LEU A 230 -9.95 -23.15 -10.85
CA LEU A 230 -10.62 -22.09 -10.08
C LEU A 230 -10.92 -20.82 -10.90
N SER A 231 -10.72 -20.82 -12.20
CA SER A 231 -10.72 -19.65 -13.10
C SER A 231 -12.03 -18.85 -13.22
N HIS A 232 -12.99 -18.98 -12.30
CA HIS A 232 -14.32 -18.32 -12.37
C HIS A 232 -14.64 -17.39 -11.20
N GLU A 233 -13.73 -17.14 -10.26
CA GLU A 233 -14.02 -16.21 -9.17
C GLU A 233 -13.61 -14.76 -9.54
N GLN A 234 -14.62 -13.88 -9.55
CA GLN A 234 -14.42 -12.44 -9.72
C GLN A 234 -13.64 -11.87 -8.52
N ALA A 235 -12.75 -10.92 -8.77
CA ALA A 235 -12.02 -10.21 -7.71
C ALA A 235 -13.00 -9.59 -6.70
N PRO A 236 -12.74 -9.69 -5.38
CA PRO A 236 -13.63 -9.14 -4.37
C PRO A 236 -13.76 -7.62 -4.52
N GLN A 237 -15.01 -7.13 -4.49
CA GLN A 237 -15.29 -5.69 -4.56
C GLN A 237 -14.85 -4.98 -3.28
N THR A 238 -14.37 -3.74 -3.40
CA THR A 238 -14.01 -2.91 -2.24
C THR A 238 -15.25 -2.56 -1.40
N PRO A 239 -15.09 -2.29 -0.09
CA PRO A 239 -16.19 -1.82 0.76
C PRO A 239 -16.87 -0.58 0.19
N LEU A 240 -16.10 0.38 -0.33
CA LEU A 240 -16.61 1.58 -0.99
C LEU A 240 -17.44 1.24 -2.22
N THR A 241 -16.94 0.36 -3.09
CA THR A 241 -17.67 -0.07 -4.29
C THR A 241 -19.00 -0.73 -3.93
N ARG A 242 -19.05 -1.57 -2.87
CA ARG A 242 -20.29 -2.16 -2.38
C ARG A 242 -21.28 -1.11 -1.88
N ARG A 243 -20.81 -0.11 -1.10
CA ARG A 243 -21.64 0.99 -0.60
C ARG A 243 -22.19 1.83 -1.76
N LEU A 244 -21.33 2.16 -2.74
CA LEU A 244 -21.73 2.92 -3.93
C LEU A 244 -22.76 2.17 -4.78
N ASN A 245 -22.59 0.87 -4.98
CA ASN A 245 -23.58 0.04 -5.67
C ASN A 245 -24.93 -0.01 -4.93
N HIS A 246 -24.90 -0.02 -3.59
CA HIS A 246 -26.14 0.08 -2.79
C HIS A 246 -26.80 1.45 -2.95
N THR A 247 -26.02 2.52 -2.85
CA THR A 247 -26.52 3.90 -3.08
C THR A 247 -27.07 4.07 -4.50
N GLY A 248 -26.37 3.56 -5.51
CA GLY A 248 -26.84 3.56 -6.90
C GLY A 248 -28.20 2.87 -7.06
N LYS A 249 -28.44 1.74 -6.38
CA LYS A 249 -29.75 1.06 -6.37
C LYS A 249 -30.83 1.93 -5.71
N VAL A 250 -30.53 2.56 -4.57
CA VAL A 250 -31.49 3.45 -3.88
C VAL A 250 -31.86 4.63 -4.75
N LEU A 251 -30.87 5.27 -5.37
CA LEU A 251 -31.06 6.39 -6.30
C LEU A 251 -31.86 5.95 -7.53
N GLY A 252 -31.61 4.77 -8.08
CA GLY A 252 -32.34 4.20 -9.20
C GLY A 252 -33.83 3.97 -8.88
N ILE A 253 -34.14 3.44 -7.69
CA ILE A 253 -35.51 3.26 -7.22
C ILE A 253 -36.20 4.61 -7.05
N LEU A 254 -35.49 5.60 -6.44
CA LEU A 254 -36.05 6.95 -6.27
C LEU A 254 -36.32 7.62 -7.62
N ALA A 255 -35.41 7.48 -8.58
CA ALA A 255 -35.56 7.96 -9.95
C ALA A 255 -36.82 7.34 -10.62
N LEU A 256 -37.01 6.02 -10.51
CA LEU A 256 -38.19 5.36 -11.05
C LEU A 256 -39.50 5.87 -10.43
N ILE A 257 -39.53 6.16 -9.12
CA ILE A 257 -40.68 6.76 -8.44
C ILE A 257 -40.94 8.17 -8.99
N ILE A 258 -39.89 9.00 -9.15
CA ILE A 258 -40.05 10.34 -9.71
C ILE A 258 -40.52 10.30 -11.16
N CYS A 259 -39.99 9.38 -11.99
CA CYS A 259 -40.47 9.14 -13.35
C CYS A 259 -41.96 8.78 -13.41
N ALA A 260 -42.39 7.84 -12.55
CA ALA A 260 -43.80 7.47 -12.47
C ALA A 260 -44.69 8.66 -12.07
N ILE A 261 -44.28 9.44 -11.06
CA ILE A 261 -45.01 10.64 -10.62
C ILE A 261 -45.13 11.65 -11.78
N LEU A 262 -44.02 11.90 -12.49
CA LEU A 262 -44.04 12.83 -13.63
C LEU A 262 -44.92 12.36 -14.79
N PHE A 263 -44.83 11.06 -15.11
CA PHE A 263 -45.69 10.47 -16.14
C PHE A 263 -47.16 10.69 -15.84
N PHE A 264 -47.60 10.36 -14.62
CA PHE A 264 -49.00 10.56 -14.22
C PHE A 264 -49.42 12.03 -14.13
N LEU A 265 -48.53 12.92 -13.64
CA LEU A 265 -48.79 14.36 -13.60
C LEU A 265 -48.97 14.94 -15.02
N GLY A 266 -48.11 14.53 -15.96
CA GLY A 266 -48.20 14.97 -17.34
C GLY A 266 -49.51 14.52 -18.01
N LEU A 267 -49.93 13.27 -17.74
CA LEU A 267 -51.24 12.76 -18.22
C LEU A 267 -52.44 13.56 -17.66
N GLN A 268 -52.39 13.91 -16.37
CA GLN A 268 -53.41 14.79 -15.77
C GLN A 268 -53.51 16.18 -16.41
N LYS A 269 -52.39 16.66 -16.98
CA LYS A 269 -52.29 17.96 -17.67
C LYS A 269 -52.59 17.87 -19.16
N ASN A 270 -53.18 16.75 -19.65
CA ASN A 270 -53.46 16.47 -21.03
C ASN A 270 -52.29 16.58 -22.02
N GLN A 271 -51.07 16.30 -21.52
CA GLN A 271 -49.91 16.21 -22.39
C GLN A 271 -49.95 14.87 -23.18
N PRO A 272 -49.37 14.82 -24.40
CA PRO A 272 -49.36 13.60 -25.20
C PRO A 272 -48.68 12.45 -24.43
N VAL A 273 -49.31 11.28 -24.40
CA VAL A 273 -48.81 10.10 -23.65
C VAL A 273 -47.41 9.71 -24.06
N PHE A 274 -47.10 9.80 -25.35
CA PHE A 274 -45.80 9.46 -25.91
C PHE A 274 -44.72 10.43 -25.45
N ASP A 275 -44.97 11.76 -25.51
CA ASP A 275 -44.02 12.77 -25.08
C ASP A 275 -43.72 12.66 -23.57
N MET A 276 -44.75 12.35 -22.78
CA MET A 276 -44.58 12.15 -21.34
C MET A 276 -43.81 10.87 -21.02
N PHE A 277 -44.04 9.81 -21.81
CA PHE A 277 -43.27 8.59 -21.67
C PHE A 277 -41.77 8.84 -21.98
N MET A 278 -41.48 9.48 -23.11
CA MET A 278 -40.12 9.83 -23.50
C MET A 278 -39.41 10.74 -22.48
N THR A 279 -40.15 11.73 -21.97
CA THR A 279 -39.62 12.64 -20.93
C THR A 279 -39.35 11.91 -19.62
N SER A 280 -40.23 11.00 -19.21
CA SER A 280 -40.02 10.20 -18.00
C SER A 280 -38.80 9.25 -18.13
N VAL A 281 -38.62 8.62 -19.31
CA VAL A 281 -37.44 7.81 -19.61
C VAL A 281 -36.18 8.68 -19.59
N SER A 282 -36.23 9.86 -20.18
CA SER A 282 -35.09 10.81 -20.17
C SER A 282 -34.66 11.20 -18.77
N LEU A 283 -35.64 11.47 -17.90
CA LEU A 283 -35.39 11.78 -16.50
C LEU A 283 -34.76 10.59 -15.75
N GLY A 284 -35.29 9.38 -16.06
CA GLY A 284 -34.70 8.15 -15.47
C GLY A 284 -33.22 7.97 -15.84
N VAL A 285 -32.86 8.31 -17.09
CA VAL A 285 -31.51 8.32 -17.59
C VAL A 285 -30.65 9.36 -16.85
N ALA A 286 -31.17 10.60 -16.71
CA ALA A 286 -30.47 11.69 -16.03
C ALA A 286 -30.21 11.42 -14.53
N ALA A 287 -31.11 10.64 -13.90
CA ALA A 287 -31.04 10.43 -12.44
C ALA A 287 -29.95 9.45 -11.95
N ILE A 288 -29.36 8.64 -12.83
CA ILE A 288 -28.42 7.59 -12.46
C ILE A 288 -27.02 7.92 -12.94
N PRO A 289 -26.05 8.16 -12.02
CA PRO A 289 -24.66 8.42 -12.41
C PRO A 289 -23.95 7.13 -12.86
N GLU A 290 -24.11 6.74 -14.14
CA GLU A 290 -23.56 5.50 -14.72
C GLU A 290 -22.04 5.39 -14.62
N SER A 291 -21.34 6.51 -14.77
CA SER A 291 -19.87 6.55 -14.79
C SER A 291 -19.25 6.37 -13.40
N LEU A 292 -20.01 6.44 -12.31
CA LEU A 292 -19.50 6.50 -10.94
C LEU A 292 -18.63 5.30 -10.53
N PRO A 293 -19.00 4.02 -10.74
CA PRO A 293 -18.16 2.88 -10.37
C PRO A 293 -16.83 2.84 -11.14
N ALA A 294 -16.88 3.14 -12.44
CA ALA A 294 -15.70 3.19 -13.28
C ALA A 294 -14.75 4.33 -12.86
N LEU A 295 -15.32 5.50 -12.59
CA LEU A 295 -14.61 6.68 -12.14
C LEU A 295 -13.88 6.44 -10.81
N VAL A 296 -14.54 5.84 -9.82
CA VAL A 296 -13.93 5.48 -8.54
C VAL A 296 -12.76 4.50 -8.73
N THR A 297 -12.93 3.50 -9.60
CA THR A 297 -11.86 2.55 -9.91
C THR A 297 -10.65 3.25 -10.54
N ILE A 298 -10.87 4.17 -11.46
CA ILE A 298 -9.81 4.96 -12.09
C ILE A 298 -9.11 5.86 -11.04
N MET A 299 -9.86 6.52 -10.16
CA MET A 299 -9.33 7.36 -9.09
C MET A 299 -8.45 6.57 -8.12
N LEU A 300 -8.93 5.41 -7.66
CA LEU A 300 -8.15 4.49 -6.81
C LEU A 300 -6.86 4.08 -7.50
N SER A 301 -6.93 3.73 -8.79
CA SER A 301 -5.77 3.31 -9.57
C SER A 301 -4.71 4.43 -9.72
N LEU A 302 -5.15 5.66 -9.99
CA LEU A 302 -4.26 6.85 -10.05
C LEU A 302 -3.66 7.17 -8.67
N GLY A 303 -4.43 6.96 -7.61
CA GLY A 303 -3.95 7.10 -6.24
C GLY A 303 -2.85 6.09 -5.91
N VAL A 304 -3.04 4.83 -6.27
CA VAL A 304 -2.03 3.78 -6.09
C VAL A 304 -0.75 4.08 -6.88
N GLU A 305 -0.85 4.63 -8.09
CA GLU A 305 0.34 5.07 -8.84
C GLU A 305 1.10 6.18 -8.09
N ARG A 306 0.40 7.13 -7.45
CA ARG A 306 1.04 8.16 -6.62
C ARG A 306 1.73 7.56 -5.39
N MET A 307 1.07 6.63 -4.69
CA MET A 307 1.64 5.92 -3.54
C MET A 307 2.89 5.13 -3.93
N ALA A 308 2.87 4.45 -5.09
CA ALA A 308 4.03 3.71 -5.60
C ALA A 308 5.24 4.64 -5.87
N LYS A 309 5.01 5.85 -6.39
CA LYS A 309 6.05 6.88 -6.55
C LYS A 309 6.64 7.35 -5.21
N GLN A 310 5.89 7.22 -4.12
CA GLN A 310 6.31 7.51 -2.76
C GLN A 310 6.80 6.26 -2.01
N CYS A 311 7.27 5.24 -2.72
CA CYS A 311 7.79 3.99 -2.19
C CYS A 311 6.78 3.09 -1.45
N ALA A 312 5.47 3.31 -1.58
CA ALA A 312 4.42 2.45 -1.03
C ALA A 312 3.72 1.67 -2.15
N ILE A 313 4.04 0.39 -2.31
CA ILE A 313 3.39 -0.47 -3.31
C ILE A 313 2.15 -1.11 -2.69
N ILE A 314 0.99 -0.81 -3.26
CA ILE A 314 -0.30 -1.38 -2.85
C ILE A 314 -0.55 -2.68 -3.61
N ARG A 315 -0.86 -3.76 -2.90
CA ARG A 315 -1.16 -5.09 -3.48
C ARG A 315 -2.66 -5.29 -3.74
N HIS A 316 -3.50 -4.74 -2.89
CA HIS A 316 -4.94 -4.85 -2.97
C HIS A 316 -5.59 -3.47 -2.93
N LEU A 317 -6.39 -3.11 -3.93
CA LEU A 317 -7.05 -1.80 -4.01
C LEU A 317 -7.84 -1.40 -2.77
N PRO A 318 -8.56 -2.34 -2.09
CA PRO A 318 -9.27 -2.01 -0.85
C PRO A 318 -8.37 -1.44 0.26
N ALA A 319 -7.09 -1.78 0.25
CA ALA A 319 -6.13 -1.30 1.25
C ALA A 319 -5.95 0.23 1.21
N VAL A 320 -6.13 0.87 0.05
CA VAL A 320 -6.02 2.34 -0.09
C VAL A 320 -7.09 3.05 0.73
N GLU A 321 -8.34 2.58 0.61
CA GLU A 321 -9.49 3.11 1.36
C GLU A 321 -9.30 2.88 2.86
N THR A 322 -8.94 1.63 3.23
CA THR A 322 -8.76 1.24 4.63
C THR A 322 -7.62 2.01 5.28
N LEU A 323 -6.53 2.27 4.53
CA LEU A 323 -5.35 3.00 5.02
C LEU A 323 -5.68 4.44 5.40
N GLY A 324 -6.50 5.14 4.59
CA GLY A 324 -6.98 6.49 4.92
C GLY A 324 -7.78 6.56 6.22
N SER A 325 -8.40 5.44 6.63
CA SER A 325 -9.18 5.30 7.86
C SER A 325 -8.38 4.74 9.03
N ALA A 326 -7.07 4.49 8.89
CA ALA A 326 -6.23 3.92 9.94
C ALA A 326 -6.24 4.81 11.20
N SER A 327 -6.57 4.21 12.36
CA SER A 327 -6.62 4.88 13.67
C SER A 327 -5.51 4.42 14.60
N VAL A 328 -4.93 3.24 14.36
CA VAL A 328 -3.80 2.68 15.11
C VAL A 328 -2.77 2.16 14.13
N ILE A 329 -1.50 2.52 14.31
CA ILE A 329 -0.39 1.96 13.57
C ILE A 329 0.51 1.20 14.54
N CYS A 330 0.48 -0.12 14.46
CA CYS A 330 1.35 -1.03 15.20
C CYS A 330 2.65 -1.23 14.41
N SER A 331 3.74 -0.66 14.88
CA SER A 331 5.03 -0.72 14.19
C SER A 331 6.02 -1.61 14.94
N ASP A 332 6.69 -2.50 14.21
CA ASP A 332 7.91 -3.11 14.72
C ASP A 332 8.98 -2.02 14.90
N LYS A 333 9.82 -2.19 15.92
CA LYS A 333 10.91 -1.24 16.19
C LYS A 333 12.02 -1.34 15.16
N THR A 334 12.56 -2.57 15.00
CA THR A 334 13.80 -2.82 14.27
C THR A 334 13.59 -2.68 12.76
N GLY A 335 14.46 -1.90 12.11
CA GLY A 335 14.41 -1.71 10.66
C GLY A 335 13.29 -0.79 10.17
N THR A 336 12.23 -0.56 10.96
CA THR A 336 11.10 0.31 10.62
C THR A 336 11.22 1.69 11.27
N LEU A 337 11.20 1.73 12.61
CA LEU A 337 11.38 2.96 13.40
C LEU A 337 12.86 3.29 13.59
N THR A 338 13.73 2.28 13.57
CA THR A 338 15.17 2.40 13.71
C THR A 338 15.89 2.06 12.40
N GLN A 339 17.19 2.43 12.33
CA GLN A 339 17.98 2.27 11.11
C GLN A 339 18.42 0.83 10.83
N ASN A 340 18.19 -0.12 11.75
CA ASN A 340 18.73 -1.48 11.74
C ASN A 340 20.25 -1.50 11.59
N ARG A 341 20.91 -0.51 12.19
CA ARG A 341 22.34 -0.31 12.13
C ARG A 341 22.85 0.13 13.48
N MET A 342 23.72 -0.66 14.09
CA MET A 342 24.36 -0.28 15.34
C MET A 342 25.28 0.92 15.15
N THR A 343 25.21 1.88 16.06
CA THR A 343 26.08 3.05 16.11
C THR A 343 26.64 3.22 17.51
N VAL A 344 27.87 3.72 17.63
CA VAL A 344 28.46 4.11 18.92
C VAL A 344 27.89 5.46 19.30
N ARG A 345 27.20 5.56 20.43
CA ARG A 345 26.61 6.81 20.93
C ARG A 345 27.46 7.45 22.03
N ASN A 346 28.02 6.62 22.91
CA ASN A 346 28.81 7.09 24.03
C ASN A 346 30.08 6.24 24.18
N ILE A 347 31.17 6.88 24.57
CA ILE A 347 32.40 6.22 24.92
C ILE A 347 32.83 6.68 26.31
N TYR A 348 33.30 5.74 27.12
CA TYR A 348 33.92 5.99 28.41
C TYR A 348 35.32 5.36 28.42
N SER A 349 36.36 6.17 28.50
CA SER A 349 37.75 5.70 28.63
C SER A 349 38.29 6.14 29.97
N THR A 350 39.10 5.27 30.61
CA THR A 350 39.84 5.61 31.83
C THR A 350 41.11 6.41 31.54
N GLU A 351 41.66 6.27 30.32
CA GLU A 351 42.82 7.00 29.85
C GLU A 351 42.45 7.98 28.75
N ASN A 352 42.48 7.58 27.48
CA ASN A 352 42.20 8.40 26.31
C ASN A 352 41.24 7.66 25.35
N GLU A 353 40.32 8.39 24.78
CA GLU A 353 39.33 7.84 23.84
C GLU A 353 40.00 7.25 22.58
N LYS A 354 41.03 7.88 22.03
CA LYS A 354 41.74 7.38 20.86
C LYS A 354 42.44 6.03 21.12
N THR A 355 43.06 5.87 22.31
CA THR A 355 43.68 4.60 22.71
C THR A 355 42.65 3.49 22.84
N LEU A 356 41.50 3.78 23.48
CA LEU A 356 40.39 2.82 23.60
C LEU A 356 39.88 2.42 22.23
N LEU A 357 39.60 3.38 21.33
CA LEU A 357 39.14 3.11 19.98
C LEU A 357 40.13 2.28 19.17
N ARG A 358 41.43 2.60 19.26
CA ARG A 358 42.50 1.83 18.61
C ARG A 358 42.48 0.38 19.06
N TYR A 359 42.28 0.09 20.33
CA TYR A 359 42.20 -1.26 20.86
C TYR A 359 40.89 -1.96 20.46
N PHE A 360 39.74 -1.25 20.36
CA PHE A 360 38.52 -1.79 19.78
C PHE A 360 38.70 -2.17 18.31
N LEU A 361 39.46 -1.38 17.54
CA LEU A 361 39.77 -1.69 16.14
C LEU A 361 40.75 -2.87 16.01
N LEU A 362 41.70 -3.04 16.92
CA LEU A 362 42.59 -4.19 16.96
C LEU A 362 41.83 -5.47 17.30
N CYS A 363 40.96 -5.43 18.31
CA CYS A 363 40.10 -6.56 18.67
C CYS A 363 38.79 -6.55 17.85
N ASN A 364 38.87 -6.65 16.52
CA ASN A 364 37.73 -6.58 15.60
C ASN A 364 38.00 -7.50 14.40
N ASN A 365 37.03 -8.32 14.05
CA ASN A 365 37.08 -9.27 12.93
C ASN A 365 36.08 -8.97 11.81
N GLN A 366 35.38 -7.83 11.83
CA GLN A 366 34.40 -7.40 10.84
C GLN A 366 33.19 -8.35 10.70
N SER A 367 32.95 -9.25 11.67
CA SER A 367 31.96 -10.31 11.51
C SER A 367 30.53 -9.93 11.93
N GLY A 368 30.31 -8.73 12.48
CA GLY A 368 29.02 -8.38 13.01
C GLY A 368 28.69 -6.87 13.06
N PRO A 369 27.40 -6.53 13.37
CA PRO A 369 26.96 -5.14 13.41
C PRO A 369 27.69 -4.27 14.44
N LEU A 370 28.13 -4.85 15.56
CA LEU A 370 28.86 -4.16 16.61
C LEU A 370 30.28 -3.82 16.14
N GLU A 371 30.93 -4.75 15.46
CA GLU A 371 32.26 -4.60 14.85
C GLU A 371 32.24 -3.48 13.81
N HIS A 372 31.25 -3.47 12.92
CA HIS A 372 31.08 -2.42 11.92
C HIS A 372 30.83 -1.04 12.56
N ALA A 373 30.02 -0.98 13.62
CA ALA A 373 29.78 0.27 14.35
C ALA A 373 31.06 0.89 14.91
N LEU A 374 31.93 0.06 15.54
CA LEU A 374 33.21 0.48 16.08
C LEU A 374 34.19 0.95 14.99
N ILE A 375 34.24 0.26 13.85
CA ILE A 375 35.04 0.66 12.69
C ILE A 375 34.58 2.02 12.15
N HIS A 376 33.27 2.20 12.02
CA HIS A 376 32.70 3.43 11.49
C HIS A 376 32.99 4.64 12.42
N TYR A 377 32.83 4.42 13.73
CA TYR A 377 33.13 5.45 14.72
C TYR A 377 34.64 5.75 14.78
N GLY A 378 35.47 4.72 14.69
CA GLY A 378 36.92 4.90 14.58
C GLY A 378 37.34 5.75 13.37
N ALA A 379 36.75 5.48 12.21
CA ALA A 379 36.98 6.25 10.98
C ALA A 379 36.55 7.72 11.14
N SER A 380 35.43 8.01 11.77
CA SER A 380 34.98 9.38 12.06
C SER A 380 35.89 10.11 13.04
N SER A 381 36.64 9.35 13.89
CA SER A 381 37.64 9.86 14.84
C SER A 381 39.05 9.90 14.25
N GLY A 382 39.22 9.67 12.96
CA GLY A 382 40.49 9.71 12.25
C GLY A 382 41.37 8.46 12.37
N LEU A 383 40.80 7.32 12.77
CA LEU A 383 41.50 6.03 12.87
C LEU A 383 41.03 5.09 11.74
N ILE A 384 41.91 4.77 10.81
CA ILE A 384 41.61 3.88 9.70
C ILE A 384 41.89 2.44 10.11
N TYR A 385 40.89 1.58 10.10
CA TYR A 385 40.99 0.18 10.54
C TYR A 385 42.13 -0.60 9.90
N THR A 386 42.30 -0.47 8.58
CA THR A 386 43.36 -1.17 7.83
C THR A 386 44.78 -0.71 8.22
N GLU A 387 44.95 0.54 8.60
CA GLU A 387 46.24 1.09 9.05
C GLU A 387 46.58 0.61 10.48
N VAL A 388 45.60 0.70 11.38
CA VAL A 388 45.73 0.22 12.76
C VAL A 388 46.08 -1.27 12.82
N ARG A 389 45.45 -2.09 11.96
CA ARG A 389 45.70 -3.55 11.88
C ARG A 389 47.07 -3.89 11.28
N LYS A 390 47.61 -3.08 10.38
CA LYS A 390 48.95 -3.27 9.81
C LYS A 390 50.03 -3.00 10.83
N GLU A 391 49.84 -2.04 11.73
CA GLU A 391 50.81 -1.69 12.76
C GLU A 391 50.98 -2.81 13.80
N PHE A 392 49.89 -3.49 14.16
CA PHE A 392 49.89 -4.62 15.09
C PHE A 392 49.13 -5.83 14.48
N PRO A 393 49.79 -6.69 13.70
CA PRO A 393 49.18 -7.84 13.09
C PRO A 393 48.64 -8.80 14.14
N VAL A 394 47.47 -9.41 13.85
CA VAL A 394 46.87 -10.46 14.68
C VAL A 394 47.65 -11.74 14.48
N ILE A 395 48.05 -12.36 15.58
CA ILE A 395 48.71 -13.67 15.60
C ILE A 395 47.69 -14.79 15.83
N GLU A 396 46.73 -14.51 16.73
CA GLU A 396 45.73 -15.49 17.16
C GLU A 396 44.42 -14.77 17.53
N GLU A 397 43.30 -15.42 17.25
CA GLU A 397 41.99 -14.91 17.60
C GLU A 397 41.20 -16.00 18.29
N ILE A 398 40.60 -15.67 19.44
CA ILE A 398 39.57 -16.45 20.09
C ILE A 398 38.25 -15.76 19.78
N PRO A 399 37.42 -16.31 18.86
CA PRO A 399 36.20 -15.66 18.42
C PRO A 399 35.18 -15.50 19.54
N PHE A 400 34.20 -14.65 19.32
CA PHE A 400 33.11 -14.44 20.27
C PHE A 400 32.33 -15.73 20.48
N ASP A 401 32.10 -16.03 21.75
CA ASP A 401 31.26 -17.16 22.16
C ASP A 401 30.14 -16.66 23.08
N SER A 402 28.92 -17.16 22.87
CA SER A 402 27.71 -16.73 23.59
C SER A 402 27.67 -17.15 25.06
N ILE A 403 28.42 -18.18 25.45
CA ILE A 403 28.58 -18.65 26.84
C ILE A 403 29.65 -17.81 27.54
N ARG A 404 30.82 -17.63 26.91
CA ARG A 404 31.91 -16.81 27.41
C ARG A 404 31.62 -15.30 27.36
N LYS A 405 30.72 -14.87 26.42
CA LYS A 405 30.35 -13.47 26.17
C LYS A 405 31.49 -12.49 25.92
N ARG A 406 32.62 -12.99 25.37
CA ARG A 406 33.78 -12.20 25.06
C ARG A 406 34.55 -12.75 23.86
N MET A 407 35.38 -11.89 23.25
CA MET A 407 36.27 -12.17 22.14
C MET A 407 37.66 -11.65 22.49
N THR A 408 38.74 -12.37 22.11
CA THR A 408 40.12 -11.98 22.38
C THR A 408 40.97 -12.05 21.13
N THR A 409 41.86 -11.09 20.95
CA THR A 409 42.85 -11.08 19.88
C THR A 409 44.26 -10.89 20.48
N LEU A 410 45.24 -11.67 19.96
CA LEU A 410 46.63 -11.59 20.32
C LEU A 410 47.44 -10.91 19.23
N HIS A 411 48.18 -9.89 19.59
CA HIS A 411 49.01 -9.10 18.68
C HIS A 411 50.49 -9.14 19.07
N ARG A 412 51.35 -9.06 18.06
CA ARG A 412 52.80 -8.89 18.31
C ARG A 412 53.12 -7.40 18.43
N THR A 413 53.86 -7.06 19.46
CA THR A 413 54.37 -5.70 19.69
C THR A 413 55.90 -5.73 19.77
N PRO A 414 56.59 -4.60 19.64
CA PRO A 414 58.06 -4.53 19.78
C PRO A 414 58.56 -5.05 21.13
N ASN A 415 57.76 -4.94 22.19
CA ASN A 415 58.14 -5.29 23.56
C ASN A 415 57.50 -6.60 24.07
N GLY A 416 56.95 -7.44 23.19
CA GLY A 416 56.30 -8.68 23.59
C GLY A 416 54.97 -8.95 22.85
N TYR A 417 53.94 -9.35 23.60
CA TYR A 417 52.64 -9.68 23.07
C TYR A 417 51.57 -8.87 23.79
N LEU A 418 50.61 -8.39 23.04
CA LEU A 418 49.42 -7.66 23.52
C LEU A 418 48.16 -8.52 23.28
N ALA A 419 47.55 -8.98 24.37
CA ALA A 419 46.26 -9.60 24.34
C ALA A 419 45.17 -8.53 24.60
N ILE A 420 44.14 -8.43 23.73
CA ILE A 420 43.01 -7.50 23.85
C ILE A 420 41.73 -8.31 23.91
N THR A 421 40.97 -8.10 24.96
CA THR A 421 39.69 -8.78 25.17
C THR A 421 38.57 -7.76 25.23
N LYS A 422 37.52 -7.95 24.39
CA LYS A 422 36.27 -7.17 24.45
C LYS A 422 35.11 -8.10 24.75
N GLY A 423 34.08 -7.58 25.41
CA GLY A 423 32.91 -8.38 25.74
C GLY A 423 31.89 -7.68 26.62
N ALA A 424 30.98 -8.45 27.17
CA ALA A 424 30.00 -7.93 28.10
C ALA A 424 30.67 -7.39 29.37
N PRO A 425 30.30 -6.22 29.86
CA PRO A 425 30.99 -5.50 30.92
C PRO A 425 31.22 -6.32 32.19
N GLU A 426 30.19 -7.09 32.59
CA GLU A 426 30.24 -7.93 33.78
C GLU A 426 31.34 -9.00 33.69
N PHE A 427 31.59 -9.58 32.50
CA PHE A 427 32.64 -10.59 32.30
C PHE A 427 34.05 -9.99 32.18
N ILE A 428 34.14 -8.81 31.56
CA ILE A 428 35.43 -8.11 31.46
C ILE A 428 35.84 -7.59 32.82
N LEU A 429 34.98 -6.92 33.58
CA LEU A 429 35.28 -6.38 34.91
C LEU A 429 35.60 -7.49 35.92
N ALA A 430 34.98 -8.69 35.81
CA ALA A 430 35.31 -9.81 36.67
C ALA A 430 36.75 -10.29 36.51
N ASN A 431 37.30 -10.17 35.29
CA ASN A 431 38.68 -10.59 34.96
C ASN A 431 39.70 -9.45 35.05
N CYS A 432 39.29 -8.20 35.38
CA CYS A 432 40.16 -7.05 35.53
C CYS A 432 40.62 -6.89 36.99
N HIS A 433 41.95 -6.73 37.18
CA HIS A 433 42.56 -6.45 38.49
C HIS A 433 43.02 -4.99 38.61
N SER A 434 43.18 -4.31 37.49
CA SER A 434 43.65 -2.93 37.41
C SER A 434 42.95 -2.19 36.25
N TYR A 435 43.15 -0.87 36.21
CA TYR A 435 42.74 -0.02 35.11
C TYR A 435 43.86 0.89 34.68
N LEU A 436 43.85 1.35 33.43
CA LEU A 436 44.80 2.32 32.92
C LEU A 436 44.30 3.73 33.24
N ASP A 437 45.08 4.52 33.97
CA ASP A 437 44.70 5.89 34.35
C ASP A 437 45.14 6.90 33.27
N LYS A 438 44.66 8.13 33.37
CA LYS A 438 44.93 9.23 32.40
C LYS A 438 46.43 9.59 32.25
N ASP A 439 47.22 9.28 33.22
CA ASP A 439 48.68 9.46 33.20
C ASP A 439 49.44 8.29 32.55
N GLY A 440 48.75 7.30 32.00
CA GLY A 440 49.29 6.08 31.40
C GLY A 440 49.78 5.05 32.43
N SER A 441 49.58 5.27 33.74
CA SER A 441 49.98 4.33 34.80
C SER A 441 48.85 3.29 35.03
N THR A 442 49.25 2.07 35.33
CA THR A 442 48.31 1.00 35.74
C THR A 442 48.01 1.10 37.22
N ARG A 443 46.78 1.32 37.62
CA ARG A 443 46.32 1.39 39.01
C ARG A 443 45.43 0.22 39.38
N PRO A 444 45.44 -0.27 40.63
CA PRO A 444 44.59 -1.37 41.08
C PRO A 444 43.09 -0.97 41.01
N LEU A 445 42.26 -1.89 40.57
CA LEU A 445 40.80 -1.70 40.46
C LEU A 445 40.15 -1.86 41.85
N THR A 446 40.10 -0.74 42.61
CA THR A 446 39.52 -0.67 43.96
C THR A 446 38.02 -0.87 43.93
N HIS A 447 37.43 -1.19 45.09
CA HIS A 447 35.96 -1.32 45.23
C HIS A 447 35.22 -0.05 44.84
N THR A 448 35.74 1.12 45.19
CA THR A 448 35.15 2.42 44.80
C THR A 448 35.17 2.63 43.29
N MET A 449 36.25 2.26 42.61
CA MET A 449 36.34 2.37 41.14
C MET A 449 35.39 1.37 40.47
N ARG A 450 35.28 0.12 40.94
CA ARG A 450 34.30 -0.84 40.45
C ARG A 450 32.88 -0.30 40.59
N HIS A 451 32.50 0.27 41.72
CA HIS A 451 31.18 0.88 41.94
C HIS A 451 30.91 1.98 40.91
N ARG A 452 31.86 2.88 40.70
CA ARG A 452 31.75 3.95 39.68
C ARG A 452 31.58 3.41 38.26
N LEU A 453 32.30 2.35 37.90
CA LEU A 453 32.13 1.72 36.58
C LEU A 453 30.77 1.04 36.43
N ASN A 454 30.27 0.37 37.47
CA ASN A 454 28.96 -0.22 37.46
C ASN A 454 27.86 0.83 37.37
N GLU A 455 27.94 1.95 38.07
CA GLU A 455 27.00 3.07 37.91
C GLU A 455 27.01 3.60 36.48
N GLN A 456 28.19 3.69 35.84
CA GLN A 456 28.27 4.12 34.44
C GLN A 456 27.63 3.10 33.48
N ILE A 457 27.79 1.78 33.74
CA ILE A 457 27.17 0.72 32.98
C ILE A 457 25.65 0.78 33.13
N GLU A 458 25.16 0.96 34.37
CA GLU A 458 23.74 1.11 34.66
C GLU A 458 23.16 2.35 33.96
N ASN A 459 23.88 3.48 33.96
CA ASN A 459 23.46 4.69 33.25
C ASN A 459 23.37 4.44 31.74
N TYR A 460 24.34 3.78 31.15
CA TYR A 460 24.30 3.44 29.72
C TYR A 460 23.14 2.48 29.41
N THR A 461 22.94 1.46 30.21
CA THR A 461 21.85 0.49 30.07
C THR A 461 20.48 1.13 30.27
N ALA A 462 20.38 2.08 31.24
CA ALA A 462 19.14 2.83 31.46
C ALA A 462 18.75 3.72 30.27
N ASN A 463 19.74 4.15 29.46
CA ASN A 463 19.58 4.87 28.21
C ASN A 463 19.53 3.97 26.97
N ALA A 464 19.21 2.69 27.15
CA ALA A 464 19.07 1.69 26.09
C ALA A 464 20.36 1.39 25.31
N LEU A 465 21.52 1.73 25.83
CA LEU A 465 22.78 1.44 25.16
C LEU A 465 23.19 -0.01 25.45
N ARG A 466 23.62 -0.71 24.41
CA ARG A 466 24.31 -1.99 24.53
C ARG A 466 25.76 -1.71 24.84
N VAL A 467 26.20 -2.09 26.03
CA VAL A 467 27.56 -1.76 26.50
C VAL A 467 28.53 -2.90 26.16
N ILE A 468 29.67 -2.53 25.60
CA ILE A 468 30.81 -3.41 25.36
C ILE A 468 31.98 -2.83 26.11
N ALA A 469 32.60 -3.61 27.01
CA ALA A 469 33.81 -3.24 27.71
C ALA A 469 35.04 -3.84 27.03
N LEU A 470 36.20 -3.23 27.28
CA LEU A 470 37.48 -3.64 26.76
C LEU A 470 38.55 -3.64 27.88
N GLY A 471 39.29 -4.74 27.93
CA GLY A 471 40.47 -4.90 28.73
C GLY A 471 41.62 -5.42 27.91
N PHE A 472 42.87 -5.25 28.39
CA PHE A 472 44.06 -5.74 27.73
C PHE A 472 45.04 -6.32 28.74
N CYS A 473 45.97 -7.14 28.25
CA CYS A 473 47.10 -7.65 29.02
C CYS A 473 48.37 -7.66 28.16
N LEU A 474 49.52 -7.29 28.75
CA LEU A 474 50.85 -7.32 28.13
C LEU A 474 51.65 -8.54 28.62
N HIS A 475 52.18 -9.33 27.71
CA HIS A 475 52.97 -10.52 27.98
C HIS A 475 54.40 -10.35 27.36
N LYS A 476 55.44 -10.72 28.13
CA LYS A 476 56.82 -10.70 27.64
C LYS A 476 57.13 -11.87 26.68
N SER A 477 56.49 -13.04 26.91
CA SER A 477 56.54 -14.24 26.06
C SER A 477 55.16 -14.59 25.55
N ARG A 478 55.07 -15.43 24.51
CA ARG A 478 53.75 -15.89 23.99
C ARG A 478 52.98 -16.62 25.11
N PRO A 479 51.80 -16.13 25.48
CA PRO A 479 51.02 -16.73 26.55
C PRO A 479 50.27 -17.95 26.03
N ASP A 480 49.87 -18.86 26.98
CA ASP A 480 48.92 -19.93 26.71
C ASP A 480 47.50 -19.39 26.60
N ASN A 481 46.65 -20.09 25.87
CA ASN A 481 45.25 -19.65 25.62
C ASN A 481 44.43 -19.39 26.90
N ASN A 482 44.69 -20.13 27.97
CA ASN A 482 44.03 -19.97 29.27
C ASN A 482 44.49 -18.68 30.02
N SER A 483 45.64 -18.15 29.69
CA SER A 483 46.20 -16.94 30.32
C SER A 483 45.84 -15.64 29.58
N LEU A 484 45.34 -15.74 28.35
CA LEU A 484 45.01 -14.57 27.50
C LEU A 484 43.91 -13.69 28.07
N GLU A 485 42.98 -14.25 28.82
CA GLU A 485 41.77 -13.61 29.32
C GLU A 485 41.79 -13.34 30.85
N SER A 486 42.94 -13.55 31.48
CA SER A 486 43.16 -13.36 32.91
C SER A 486 44.02 -12.12 33.20
N HIS A 487 43.85 -11.56 34.41
CA HIS A 487 44.59 -10.38 34.87
C HIS A 487 44.53 -9.16 33.93
N LEU A 488 43.37 -8.91 33.35
CA LEU A 488 43.17 -7.80 32.41
C LEU A 488 43.33 -6.44 33.09
N VAL A 489 43.83 -5.48 32.33
CA VAL A 489 43.85 -4.06 32.65
C VAL A 489 42.64 -3.42 31.95
N PHE A 490 41.68 -2.87 32.71
CA PHE A 490 40.50 -2.23 32.14
C PHE A 490 40.89 -0.91 31.45
N LEU A 491 40.40 -0.67 30.23
CA LEU A 491 40.69 0.55 29.45
C LEU A 491 39.43 1.42 29.26
N GLY A 492 38.27 0.81 29.09
CA GLY A 492 37.05 1.56 28.87
C GLY A 492 35.89 0.73 28.34
N MET A 493 34.86 1.43 27.97
CA MET A 493 33.63 0.84 27.41
C MET A 493 32.98 1.73 26.34
N ALA A 494 32.29 1.11 25.41
CA ALA A 494 31.47 1.78 24.40
C ALA A 494 30.00 1.42 24.58
N GLY A 495 29.15 2.42 24.53
CA GLY A 495 27.67 2.26 24.49
C GLY A 495 27.17 2.39 23.06
N LEU A 496 26.55 1.35 22.56
CA LEU A 496 26.04 1.26 21.18
C LEU A 496 24.52 1.17 21.20
N ILE A 497 23.88 1.72 20.14
CA ILE A 497 22.44 1.67 19.97
C ILE A 497 22.11 1.55 18.48
N ASP A 498 20.97 0.95 18.17
CA ASP A 498 20.32 1.11 16.87
C ASP A 498 19.44 2.37 16.94
N PRO A 499 19.88 3.51 16.35
CA PRO A 499 19.23 4.79 16.55
C PRO A 499 17.91 4.86 15.78
N PRO A 500 16.93 5.64 16.28
CA PRO A 500 15.74 5.98 15.50
C PRO A 500 16.12 6.62 14.15
N ARG A 501 15.26 6.41 13.15
CA ARG A 501 15.38 7.12 11.87
C ARG A 501 15.05 8.60 12.08
N PRO A 502 15.76 9.54 11.46
CA PRO A 502 15.46 10.97 11.60
C PRO A 502 14.01 11.31 11.19
N GLU A 503 13.50 10.64 10.15
CA GLU A 503 12.16 10.87 9.62
C GLU A 503 11.06 10.35 10.54
N ALA A 504 11.37 9.35 11.39
CA ALA A 504 10.40 8.75 12.31
C ALA A 504 9.86 9.74 13.35
N TYR A 505 10.67 10.72 13.77
CA TYR A 505 10.24 11.76 14.73
C TYR A 505 9.09 12.60 14.17
N ALA A 506 9.26 13.13 12.95
CA ALA A 506 8.24 13.93 12.29
C ALA A 506 7.01 13.09 11.97
N ALA A 507 7.19 11.84 11.56
CA ALA A 507 6.12 10.92 11.21
C ALA A 507 5.25 10.56 12.45
N VAL A 508 5.87 10.25 13.59
CA VAL A 508 5.14 9.98 14.86
C VAL A 508 4.32 11.20 15.28
N LYS A 509 4.91 12.38 15.21
CA LYS A 509 4.21 13.63 15.54
C LYS A 509 3.04 13.89 14.58
N SER A 510 3.22 13.65 13.29
CA SER A 510 2.15 13.78 12.28
C SER A 510 1.01 12.79 12.55
N CYS A 511 1.30 11.52 12.90
CA CYS A 511 0.28 10.56 13.33
C CYS A 511 -0.55 11.09 14.51
N GLN A 512 0.12 11.60 15.54
CA GLN A 512 -0.57 12.11 16.75
C GLN A 512 -1.48 13.30 16.42
N HIS A 513 -1.04 14.24 15.58
CA HIS A 513 -1.88 15.35 15.12
C HIS A 513 -3.08 14.86 14.28
N ALA A 514 -2.87 13.82 13.50
CA ALA A 514 -3.93 13.19 12.69
C ALA A 514 -4.89 12.30 13.48
N GLY A 515 -4.79 12.26 14.83
CA GLY A 515 -5.59 11.40 15.70
C GLY A 515 -5.26 9.92 15.56
N ILE A 516 -4.14 9.58 14.94
CA ILE A 516 -3.65 8.20 14.75
C ILE A 516 -2.73 7.85 15.93
N ARG A 517 -2.96 6.69 16.52
CA ARG A 517 -2.17 6.22 17.66
C ARG A 517 -1.01 5.34 17.21
N PRO A 518 0.26 5.82 17.26
CA PRO A 518 1.42 4.99 17.00
C PRO A 518 1.68 4.07 18.19
N ILE A 519 1.88 2.78 17.91
CA ILE A 519 2.18 1.73 18.90
C ILE A 519 3.50 1.08 18.48
N MET A 520 4.44 1.02 19.40
CA MET A 520 5.72 0.33 19.16
C MET A 520 5.68 -1.08 19.76
N ILE A 521 6.03 -2.05 18.93
CA ILE A 521 6.10 -3.47 19.29
C ILE A 521 7.53 -3.95 19.06
N THR A 522 8.13 -4.65 20.04
CA THR A 522 9.53 -5.09 19.92
C THR A 522 9.85 -6.34 20.73
N GLY A 523 10.82 -7.12 20.27
CA GLY A 523 11.44 -8.20 21.03
C GLY A 523 12.44 -7.73 22.10
N ASP A 524 12.79 -6.42 22.11
CA ASP A 524 13.77 -5.86 23.02
C ASP A 524 13.33 -5.86 24.48
N HIS A 525 14.32 -5.64 25.36
CA HIS A 525 14.07 -5.46 26.79
C HIS A 525 13.25 -4.18 27.07
N LYS A 526 12.41 -4.23 28.13
CA LYS A 526 11.53 -3.13 28.54
C LYS A 526 12.23 -1.76 28.63
N ASN A 527 13.42 -1.70 29.17
CA ASN A 527 14.18 -0.44 29.33
C ASN A 527 14.62 0.13 27.97
N THR A 528 15.08 -0.72 27.06
CA THR A 528 15.45 -0.33 25.68
C THR A 528 14.25 0.20 24.92
N ALA A 529 13.13 -0.53 24.99
CA ALA A 529 11.87 -0.12 24.38
C ALA A 529 11.35 1.22 24.93
N ALA A 530 11.43 1.40 26.25
CA ALA A 530 11.02 2.65 26.91
C ALA A 530 11.86 3.85 26.48
N ALA A 531 13.20 3.67 26.37
CA ALA A 531 14.09 4.77 25.99
C ALA A 531 13.85 5.22 24.53
N ILE A 532 13.72 4.26 23.60
CA ILE A 532 13.44 4.56 22.18
C ILE A 532 12.02 5.13 22.01
N GLY A 533 11.02 4.56 22.72
CA GLY A 533 9.65 5.06 22.69
C GLY A 533 9.55 6.50 23.19
N LYS A 534 10.30 6.84 24.26
CA LYS A 534 10.37 8.21 24.80
C LYS A 534 11.11 9.15 23.83
N GLU A 535 12.22 8.70 23.22
CA GLU A 535 12.97 9.48 22.24
C GLU A 535 12.12 9.82 21.02
N LEU A 536 11.30 8.88 20.52
CA LEU A 536 10.36 9.10 19.43
C LEU A 536 9.07 9.84 19.81
N GLY A 537 8.79 10.04 21.12
CA GLY A 537 7.55 10.65 21.59
C GLY A 537 6.33 9.72 21.55
N ILE A 538 6.51 8.41 21.41
CA ILE A 538 5.45 7.40 21.42
C ILE A 538 4.93 7.18 22.85
N CYS A 539 5.81 7.21 23.86
CA CYS A 539 5.48 7.17 25.28
C CYS A 539 6.19 8.29 26.04
N GLN A 540 5.64 8.72 27.16
CA GLN A 540 6.23 9.75 28.03
C GLN A 540 6.93 9.15 29.25
N THR A 541 6.36 8.08 29.80
CA THR A 541 6.81 7.43 31.01
C THR A 541 7.07 5.94 30.78
N LYS A 542 7.85 5.32 31.68
CA LYS A 542 8.06 3.86 31.68
C LYS A 542 6.80 3.07 32.04
N ASP A 543 5.82 3.72 32.66
CA ASP A 543 4.54 3.09 33.04
C ASP A 543 3.61 2.84 31.85
N GLU A 544 3.92 3.45 30.71
CA GLU A 544 3.23 3.22 29.43
C GLU A 544 3.85 2.07 28.62
N VAL A 545 4.82 1.35 29.22
CA VAL A 545 5.53 0.22 28.60
C VAL A 545 5.18 -1.07 29.34
N ILE A 546 4.72 -2.08 28.59
CA ILE A 546 4.37 -3.40 29.12
C ILE A 546 5.19 -4.49 28.45
N THR A 547 5.47 -5.60 29.18
CA THR A 547 6.13 -6.77 28.59
C THR A 547 5.11 -7.81 28.12
N GLY A 548 5.55 -8.73 27.22
CA GLY A 548 4.73 -9.84 26.77
C GLY A 548 4.24 -10.72 27.93
N ALA A 549 5.09 -11.00 28.92
CA ALA A 549 4.71 -11.76 30.12
C ALA A 549 3.63 -11.05 30.96
N ASP A 550 3.73 -9.71 31.11
CA ASP A 550 2.71 -8.94 31.79
C ASP A 550 1.40 -8.90 30.97
N LEU A 551 1.49 -8.90 29.64
CA LEU A 551 0.34 -8.95 28.74
C LEU A 551 -0.39 -10.29 28.82
N ASP A 552 0.32 -11.40 28.99
CA ASP A 552 -0.27 -12.74 29.18
C ASP A 552 -1.09 -12.83 30.48
N ALA A 553 -0.69 -12.10 31.51
CA ALA A 553 -1.42 -12.03 32.78
C ALA A 553 -2.74 -11.23 32.70
N ILE A 554 -2.94 -10.45 31.61
CA ILE A 554 -4.15 -9.65 31.42
C ILE A 554 -5.24 -10.48 30.76
N SER A 555 -6.43 -10.55 31.39
CA SER A 555 -7.59 -11.22 30.80
C SER A 555 -8.14 -10.45 29.60
N ASP A 556 -8.82 -11.14 28.68
CA ASP A 556 -9.39 -10.51 27.48
C ASP A 556 -10.45 -9.42 27.82
N ARG A 557 -11.13 -9.54 28.98
CA ARG A 557 -12.06 -8.49 29.49
C ARG A 557 -11.33 -7.20 29.86
N SER A 558 -10.11 -7.30 30.40
CA SER A 558 -9.30 -6.16 30.86
C SER A 558 -8.38 -5.62 29.76
N LEU A 559 -8.23 -6.36 28.65
CA LEU A 559 -7.36 -6.01 27.54
C LEU A 559 -7.67 -4.60 26.95
N PRO A 560 -8.92 -4.18 26.72
CA PRO A 560 -9.21 -2.85 26.18
C PRO A 560 -8.70 -1.70 27.07
N ALA A 561 -8.76 -1.85 28.40
CA ALA A 561 -8.23 -0.87 29.34
C ALA A 561 -6.69 -0.79 29.26
N ALA A 562 -6.04 -1.95 29.16
CA ALA A 562 -4.59 -2.03 28.99
C ALA A 562 -4.15 -1.40 27.66
N LEU A 563 -4.83 -1.71 26.56
CA LEU A 563 -4.55 -1.14 25.23
C LEU A 563 -4.71 0.39 25.18
N LYS A 564 -5.60 0.96 26.00
CA LYS A 564 -5.71 2.42 26.15
C LYS A 564 -4.52 3.04 26.91
N LYS A 565 -3.94 2.31 27.86
CA LYS A 565 -2.86 2.80 28.72
C LYS A 565 -1.48 2.66 28.06
N TYR A 566 -1.19 1.48 27.48
CA TYR A 566 0.15 1.16 26.99
C TYR A 566 0.32 1.55 25.53
N HIS A 567 1.50 2.11 25.21
CA HIS A 567 1.89 2.51 23.86
C HIS A 567 3.10 1.72 23.32
N VAL A 568 3.83 1.05 24.22
CA VAL A 568 5.03 0.29 23.89
C VAL A 568 4.92 -1.11 24.48
N PHE A 569 5.09 -2.12 23.63
CA PHE A 569 5.03 -3.53 23.98
C PHE A 569 6.40 -4.17 23.76
N ALA A 570 7.04 -4.62 24.84
CA ALA A 570 8.39 -5.15 24.89
C ALA A 570 8.40 -6.67 25.08
N ARG A 571 9.41 -7.37 24.55
CA ARG A 571 9.56 -8.84 24.63
C ARG A 571 8.30 -9.59 24.19
N VAL A 572 7.72 -9.19 23.08
CA VAL A 572 6.50 -9.79 22.53
C VAL A 572 6.81 -10.96 21.60
N SER A 573 5.96 -11.99 21.65
CA SER A 573 5.96 -13.12 20.73
C SER A 573 5.05 -12.83 19.51
N PRO A 574 5.12 -13.66 18.44
CA PRO A 574 4.18 -13.54 17.31
C PRO A 574 2.70 -13.63 17.73
N ALA A 575 2.37 -14.49 18.70
CA ALA A 575 1.01 -14.62 19.23
C ALA A 575 0.52 -13.32 19.91
N HIS A 576 1.41 -12.62 20.64
CA HIS A 576 1.08 -11.32 21.24
C HIS A 576 0.78 -10.28 20.16
N LYS A 577 1.53 -10.24 19.03
CA LYS A 577 1.27 -9.31 17.92
C LYS A 577 -0.14 -9.49 17.37
N VAL A 578 -0.57 -10.74 17.14
CA VAL A 578 -1.95 -11.05 16.71
C VAL A 578 -2.99 -10.63 17.75
N ARG A 579 -2.72 -10.89 19.05
CA ARG A 579 -3.62 -10.52 20.16
C ARG A 579 -3.81 -9.01 20.26
N LEU A 580 -2.73 -8.25 20.08
CA LEU A 580 -2.79 -6.76 20.07
C LEU A 580 -3.64 -6.23 18.92
N VAL A 581 -3.39 -6.73 17.70
CA VAL A 581 -4.17 -6.35 16.50
C VAL A 581 -5.66 -6.61 16.73
N LYS A 582 -6.04 -7.84 17.10
CA LYS A 582 -7.44 -8.20 17.38
C LYS A 582 -8.04 -7.39 18.51
N GLY A 583 -7.27 -7.08 19.55
CA GLY A 583 -7.70 -6.27 20.66
C GLY A 583 -8.07 -4.84 20.25
N TYR A 584 -7.25 -4.18 19.45
CA TYR A 584 -7.55 -2.86 18.89
C TYR A 584 -8.74 -2.90 17.92
N GLN A 585 -8.83 -3.93 17.08
CA GLN A 585 -9.98 -4.13 16.17
C GLN A 585 -11.30 -4.30 16.94
N ALA A 586 -11.30 -5.06 18.04
CA ALA A 586 -12.46 -5.24 18.90
C ALA A 586 -12.93 -3.93 19.57
N MET A 587 -12.05 -2.93 19.71
CA MET A 587 -12.37 -1.59 20.18
C MET A 587 -12.91 -0.67 19.06
N GLY A 588 -13.11 -1.16 17.84
CA GLY A 588 -13.58 -0.40 16.68
C GLY A 588 -12.48 0.33 15.91
N ASN A 589 -11.21 0.12 16.24
CA ASN A 589 -10.10 0.74 15.50
C ASN A 589 -9.83 0.06 14.17
N VAL A 590 -9.33 0.84 13.21
CA VAL A 590 -8.70 0.36 11.98
C VAL A 590 -7.20 0.26 12.24
N VAL A 591 -6.67 -0.97 12.15
CA VAL A 591 -5.30 -1.28 12.58
C VAL A 591 -4.41 -1.51 11.37
N ALA A 592 -3.36 -0.70 11.23
CA ALA A 592 -2.24 -0.98 10.36
C ALA A 592 -1.13 -1.67 11.17
N MET A 593 -0.54 -2.74 10.63
CA MET A 593 0.53 -3.51 11.27
C MET A 593 1.74 -3.57 10.35
N THR A 594 2.95 -3.29 10.89
CA THR A 594 4.20 -3.46 10.13
C THR A 594 4.97 -4.68 10.58
N GLY A 595 5.73 -5.27 9.65
CA GLY A 595 6.61 -6.39 9.95
C GLY A 595 7.54 -6.73 8.80
N ASP A 596 8.63 -7.43 9.09
CA ASP A 596 9.64 -7.83 8.09
C ASP A 596 9.89 -9.35 8.07
N GLY A 597 9.52 -10.06 9.13
CA GLY A 597 9.83 -11.47 9.32
C GLY A 597 8.67 -12.44 9.11
N VAL A 598 9.02 -13.72 9.06
CA VAL A 598 8.06 -14.84 9.06
C VAL A 598 7.17 -14.78 10.30
N ASN A 599 7.74 -14.33 11.43
CA ASN A 599 7.04 -14.20 12.71
C ASN A 599 5.94 -13.13 12.71
N ASP A 600 5.99 -12.19 11.77
CA ASP A 600 5.03 -11.09 11.65
C ASP A 600 3.86 -11.42 10.73
N ALA A 601 4.04 -12.38 9.84
CA ALA A 601 3.06 -12.72 8.82
C ALA A 601 1.64 -13.01 9.37
N PRO A 602 1.45 -13.73 10.50
CA PRO A 602 0.13 -13.91 11.09
C PRO A 602 -0.52 -12.60 11.54
N ALA A 603 0.27 -11.66 12.09
CA ALA A 603 -0.22 -10.37 12.54
C ALA A 603 -0.50 -9.42 11.37
N LEU A 604 0.34 -9.43 10.33
CA LEU A 604 0.13 -8.69 9.08
C LEU A 604 -1.18 -9.11 8.42
N LYS A 605 -1.44 -10.42 8.33
CA LYS A 605 -2.68 -10.96 7.75
C LYS A 605 -3.91 -10.69 8.61
N ALA A 606 -3.77 -10.62 9.93
CA ALA A 606 -4.87 -10.35 10.86
C ALA A 606 -5.25 -8.87 10.94
N ALA A 607 -4.34 -7.96 10.60
CA ALA A 607 -4.57 -6.53 10.59
C ALA A 607 -5.60 -6.12 9.51
N ASP A 608 -6.19 -4.93 9.66
CA ASP A 608 -7.01 -4.34 8.60
C ASP A 608 -6.11 -3.94 7.41
N ILE A 609 -4.83 -3.62 7.70
CA ILE A 609 -3.80 -3.30 6.71
C ILE A 609 -2.47 -3.87 7.18
N GLY A 610 -1.97 -4.87 6.46
CA GLY A 610 -0.61 -5.38 6.65
C GLY A 610 0.39 -4.56 5.81
N CYS A 611 1.49 -4.11 6.42
CA CYS A 611 2.56 -3.35 5.76
C CYS A 611 3.88 -4.12 5.91
N ALA A 612 4.40 -4.71 4.83
CA ALA A 612 5.68 -5.39 4.86
C ALA A 612 6.84 -4.50 4.40
N MET A 613 8.04 -4.77 4.93
CA MET A 613 9.26 -4.14 4.48
C MET A 613 9.66 -4.67 3.09
N GLY A 614 10.12 -3.80 2.21
CA GLY A 614 10.45 -4.15 0.82
C GLY A 614 11.86 -4.68 0.65
N ARG A 615 12.83 -4.11 1.37
CA ARG A 615 14.26 -4.48 1.30
C ARG A 615 14.59 -5.61 2.26
N THR A 616 14.27 -5.43 3.54
CA THR A 616 14.58 -6.40 4.61
C THR A 616 13.50 -7.46 4.78
N GLY A 617 12.29 -7.21 4.29
CA GLY A 617 11.15 -8.11 4.47
C GLY A 617 11.29 -9.41 3.71
N THR A 618 10.95 -10.52 4.39
CA THR A 618 10.85 -11.85 3.77
C THR A 618 9.67 -11.90 2.81
N ASP A 619 9.73 -12.78 1.82
CA ASP A 619 8.63 -12.97 0.86
C ASP A 619 7.32 -13.36 1.54
N VAL A 620 7.42 -14.05 2.67
CA VAL A 620 6.28 -14.41 3.53
C VAL A 620 5.59 -13.18 4.08
N ALA A 621 6.34 -12.26 4.67
CA ALA A 621 5.81 -11.00 5.18
C ALA A 621 5.18 -10.19 4.05
N LYS A 622 5.87 -10.10 2.89
CA LYS A 622 5.36 -9.41 1.69
C LYS A 622 4.05 -10.01 1.19
N ASN A 623 3.94 -11.36 1.18
CA ASN A 623 2.71 -12.02 0.72
C ASN A 623 1.55 -11.94 1.71
N ALA A 624 1.83 -11.88 3.00
CA ALA A 624 0.82 -11.69 4.03
C ALA A 624 0.32 -10.23 4.13
N SER A 625 0.98 -9.28 3.46
CA SER A 625 0.71 -7.84 3.55
C SER A 625 -0.13 -7.31 2.40
N ASP A 626 -0.80 -6.19 2.64
CA ASP A 626 -1.55 -5.41 1.65
C ASP A 626 -0.68 -4.32 1.00
N ILE A 627 0.37 -3.89 1.70
CA ILE A 627 1.27 -2.81 1.30
C ILE A 627 2.72 -3.27 1.47
N ILE A 628 3.58 -2.91 0.51
CA ILE A 628 5.03 -3.12 0.59
C ILE A 628 5.72 -1.76 0.60
N LEU A 629 6.54 -1.52 1.62
CA LEU A 629 7.31 -0.29 1.81
C LEU A 629 8.72 -0.46 1.23
N MET A 630 8.95 0.06 0.04
CA MET A 630 10.19 -0.16 -0.72
C MET A 630 11.45 0.43 -0.06
N ASP A 631 11.29 1.36 0.86
CA ASP A 631 12.37 2.04 1.60
C ASP A 631 12.51 1.59 3.05
N ASP A 632 11.66 0.66 3.50
CA ASP A 632 11.59 0.16 4.88
C ASP A 632 11.38 1.27 5.93
N ASN A 633 10.64 2.33 5.58
CA ASN A 633 10.54 3.53 6.42
C ASN A 633 9.12 3.73 6.96
N PHE A 634 9.01 3.98 8.28
CA PHE A 634 7.74 4.31 8.93
C PHE A 634 7.09 5.58 8.37
N SER A 635 7.89 6.59 7.96
CA SER A 635 7.36 7.83 7.38
C SER A 635 6.57 7.59 6.09
N THR A 636 6.93 6.56 5.32
CA THR A 636 6.22 6.17 4.09
C THR A 636 4.80 5.68 4.38
N ILE A 637 4.57 5.01 5.52
CA ILE A 637 3.22 4.63 5.95
C ILE A 637 2.38 5.87 6.20
N VAL A 638 2.94 6.86 6.89
CA VAL A 638 2.24 8.11 7.23
C VAL A 638 1.89 8.89 5.97
N SER A 639 2.82 8.98 5.02
CA SER A 639 2.58 9.58 3.70
C SER A 639 1.49 8.82 2.93
N ALA A 640 1.52 7.49 2.99
CA ALA A 640 0.49 6.65 2.35
C ALA A 640 -0.89 6.81 3.01
N VAL A 641 -0.96 7.01 4.34
CA VAL A 641 -2.21 7.38 5.03
C VAL A 641 -2.74 8.72 4.53
N GLN A 642 -1.88 9.72 4.41
CA GLN A 642 -2.24 11.04 3.87
C GLN A 642 -2.79 10.95 2.45
N GLU A 643 -2.12 10.21 1.57
CA GLU A 643 -2.59 9.95 0.22
C GLU A 643 -3.93 9.18 0.21
N GLY A 644 -4.08 8.16 1.08
CA GLY A 644 -5.32 7.41 1.23
C GLY A 644 -6.50 8.30 1.63
N ARG A 645 -6.30 9.22 2.59
CA ARG A 645 -7.29 10.24 2.98
C ARG A 645 -7.63 11.16 1.81
N GLY A 646 -6.61 11.66 1.10
CA GLY A 646 -6.80 12.53 -0.06
C GLY A 646 -7.57 11.85 -1.20
N ILE A 647 -7.30 10.57 -1.47
CA ILE A 647 -8.03 9.78 -2.47
C ILE A 647 -9.49 9.63 -2.07
N TYR A 648 -9.76 9.27 -0.79
CA TYR A 648 -11.11 9.14 -0.27
C TYR A 648 -11.89 10.47 -0.39
N ASP A 649 -11.28 11.60 0.03
CA ASP A 649 -11.89 12.93 -0.08
C ASP A 649 -12.20 13.29 -1.51
N ASN A 650 -11.29 13.04 -2.44
CA ASN A 650 -11.50 13.33 -3.86
C ASN A 650 -12.62 12.48 -4.46
N ILE A 651 -12.76 11.22 -4.02
CA ILE A 651 -13.88 10.37 -4.41
C ILE A 651 -15.19 10.98 -3.90
N ILE A 652 -15.25 11.40 -2.65
CA ILE A 652 -16.44 12.04 -2.08
C ILE A 652 -16.78 13.35 -2.81
N LYS A 653 -15.79 14.19 -3.11
CA LYS A 653 -15.97 15.42 -3.90
C LYS A 653 -16.56 15.15 -5.29
N ALA A 654 -16.06 14.11 -5.96
CA ALA A 654 -16.56 13.74 -7.28
C ALA A 654 -17.99 13.17 -7.22
N ILE A 655 -18.30 12.40 -6.18
CA ILE A 655 -19.67 11.89 -5.95
C ILE A 655 -20.62 13.06 -5.67
N HIS A 656 -20.22 13.97 -4.80
CA HIS A 656 -20.99 15.18 -4.47
C HIS A 656 -21.28 15.97 -5.74
N PHE A 657 -20.25 16.24 -6.55
CA PHE A 657 -20.38 16.91 -7.82
C PHE A 657 -21.41 16.24 -8.73
N LEU A 658 -21.25 14.95 -9.01
CA LEU A 658 -22.15 14.21 -9.91
C LEU A 658 -23.59 14.18 -9.41
N LEU A 659 -23.80 13.95 -8.10
CA LEU A 659 -25.15 13.90 -7.53
C LEU A 659 -25.82 15.27 -7.52
N SER A 660 -25.09 16.35 -7.23
CA SER A 660 -25.66 17.72 -7.30
C SER A 660 -26.04 18.10 -8.73
N CYS A 661 -25.24 17.69 -9.74
CA CYS A 661 -25.56 17.87 -11.16
C CYS A 661 -26.85 17.15 -11.54
N ASN A 662 -26.96 15.85 -11.22
CA ASN A 662 -28.14 15.04 -11.52
C ASN A 662 -29.42 15.59 -10.84
N ILE A 663 -29.29 16.06 -9.58
CA ILE A 663 -30.40 16.72 -8.88
C ILE A 663 -30.83 17.98 -9.63
N GLY A 664 -29.88 18.77 -10.15
CA GLY A 664 -30.16 19.94 -10.97
C GLY A 664 -30.93 19.63 -12.25
N GLU A 665 -30.56 18.55 -12.94
CA GLU A 665 -31.25 18.06 -14.14
C GLU A 665 -32.70 17.61 -13.83
N ILE A 666 -32.81 16.78 -12.78
CA ILE A 666 -34.13 16.30 -12.32
C ILE A 666 -35.03 17.46 -11.96
N MET A 667 -34.53 18.42 -11.19
CA MET A 667 -35.28 19.60 -10.76
C MET A 667 -35.74 20.46 -11.94
N THR A 668 -34.84 20.68 -12.93
CA THR A 668 -35.14 21.45 -14.13
C THR A 668 -36.34 20.85 -14.88
N ILE A 669 -36.34 19.54 -15.11
CA ILE A 669 -37.40 18.86 -15.84
C ILE A 669 -38.67 18.76 -15.00
N PHE A 670 -38.52 18.35 -13.70
CA PHE A 670 -39.67 18.18 -12.80
C PHE A 670 -40.47 19.45 -12.61
N VAL A 671 -39.79 20.57 -12.33
CA VAL A 671 -40.46 21.86 -12.09
C VAL A 671 -41.11 22.39 -13.37
N ALA A 672 -40.44 22.25 -14.54
CA ALA A 672 -41.04 22.65 -15.81
C ALA A 672 -42.39 21.92 -16.06
N ILE A 673 -42.42 20.61 -15.93
CA ILE A 673 -43.64 19.79 -16.15
C ILE A 673 -44.67 20.08 -15.07
N PHE A 674 -44.26 20.26 -13.81
CA PHE A 674 -45.18 20.59 -12.72
C PHE A 674 -45.97 21.89 -13.00
N PHE A 675 -45.29 22.89 -13.57
CA PHE A 675 -45.93 24.15 -13.98
C PHE A 675 -46.62 24.07 -15.35
N GLY A 676 -46.66 22.88 -16.02
CA GLY A 676 -47.32 22.66 -17.29
C GLY A 676 -46.55 23.21 -18.51
N LEU A 677 -45.26 23.42 -18.35
CA LEU A 677 -44.38 23.79 -19.47
C LEU A 677 -43.97 22.48 -20.21
N SER A 678 -43.58 22.63 -21.48
CA SER A 678 -42.97 21.50 -22.23
C SER A 678 -41.63 21.10 -21.63
N ALA A 679 -41.16 19.89 -21.91
CA ALA A 679 -39.86 19.41 -21.44
C ALA A 679 -38.74 20.32 -21.93
N PRO A 680 -37.95 20.95 -21.00
CA PRO A 680 -36.91 21.90 -21.36
C PRO A 680 -35.66 21.24 -21.96
N LEU A 681 -35.47 19.96 -21.71
CA LEU A 681 -34.31 19.18 -22.12
C LEU A 681 -34.71 17.86 -22.76
N LEU A 682 -33.93 17.46 -23.76
CA LEU A 682 -34.14 16.21 -24.49
C LEU A 682 -33.15 15.12 -24.00
N PRO A 683 -33.45 13.82 -24.22
CA PRO A 683 -32.57 12.70 -23.81
C PRO A 683 -31.15 12.85 -24.30
N VAL A 684 -30.95 13.27 -25.54
CA VAL A 684 -29.63 13.46 -26.15
C VAL A 684 -28.80 14.55 -25.45
N GLN A 685 -29.48 15.64 -25.00
CA GLN A 685 -28.80 16.72 -24.28
C GLN A 685 -28.37 16.28 -22.88
N LEU A 686 -29.24 15.57 -22.16
CA LEU A 686 -28.92 14.99 -20.83
C LEU A 686 -27.79 13.99 -20.90
N LEU A 687 -27.82 13.12 -21.90
CA LEU A 687 -26.74 12.14 -22.07
C LEU A 687 -25.40 12.82 -22.41
N PHE A 688 -25.42 13.89 -23.22
CA PHE A 688 -24.21 14.67 -23.49
C PHE A 688 -23.67 15.31 -22.22
N ILE A 689 -24.53 15.87 -21.36
CA ILE A 689 -24.13 16.46 -20.07
C ILE A 689 -23.45 15.37 -19.23
N ASN A 690 -24.14 14.29 -18.90
CA ASN A 690 -23.64 13.25 -18.00
C ASN A 690 -22.37 12.55 -18.51
N LEU A 691 -22.29 12.31 -19.82
CA LEU A 691 -21.19 11.56 -20.41
C LEU A 691 -19.96 12.42 -20.66
N VAL A 692 -20.15 13.67 -21.08
CA VAL A 692 -19.06 14.55 -21.51
C VAL A 692 -18.78 15.61 -20.46
N THR A 693 -19.77 16.45 -20.13
CA THR A 693 -19.51 17.64 -19.30
C THR A 693 -19.35 17.32 -17.82
N ASP A 694 -19.93 16.22 -17.32
CA ASP A 694 -19.81 15.84 -15.91
C ASP A 694 -18.67 14.82 -15.69
N SER A 695 -18.51 13.83 -16.58
CA SER A 695 -17.53 12.75 -16.36
C SER A 695 -16.07 13.24 -16.41
N PHE A 696 -15.71 14.17 -17.33
CA PHE A 696 -14.35 14.65 -17.43
C PHE A 696 -13.92 15.50 -16.23
N PRO A 697 -14.69 16.50 -15.76
CA PRO A 697 -14.37 17.24 -14.54
C PRO A 697 -14.34 16.36 -13.30
N ALA A 698 -15.31 15.43 -13.14
CA ALA A 698 -15.33 14.48 -12.03
C ALA A 698 -14.04 13.64 -11.96
N LEU A 699 -13.54 13.15 -13.11
CA LEU A 699 -12.27 12.44 -13.17
C LEU A 699 -11.08 13.34 -12.76
N CYS A 700 -11.10 14.60 -13.14
CA CYS A 700 -10.04 15.57 -12.80
C CYS A 700 -10.09 15.99 -11.32
N LEU A 701 -11.26 15.99 -10.67
CA LEU A 701 -11.38 16.13 -9.22
C LEU A 701 -10.68 14.97 -8.49
N GLY A 702 -10.72 13.76 -9.04
CA GLY A 702 -10.05 12.59 -8.47
C GLY A 702 -8.51 12.64 -8.42
N VAL A 703 -7.90 13.55 -9.17
CA VAL A 703 -6.44 13.76 -9.17
C VAL A 703 -6.00 15.03 -8.41
N GLU A 704 -6.92 15.66 -7.69
CA GLU A 704 -6.59 16.79 -6.80
C GLU A 704 -5.56 16.33 -5.76
N PRO A 705 -4.54 17.15 -5.43
CA PRO A 705 -3.64 16.86 -4.32
C PRO A 705 -4.42 16.71 -3.00
N PRO A 706 -3.91 15.90 -2.05
CA PRO A 706 -4.49 15.84 -0.71
C PRO A 706 -4.59 17.24 -0.09
N ASP A 707 -5.69 17.51 0.59
CA ASP A 707 -5.86 18.75 1.32
C ASP A 707 -4.79 18.86 2.41
N PRO A 708 -4.11 20.01 2.62
CA PRO A 708 -3.15 20.21 3.69
C PRO A 708 -3.69 19.82 5.07
N ASP A 709 -4.97 20.04 5.31
CA ASP A 709 -5.64 19.75 6.58
C ASP A 709 -6.06 18.28 6.74
N SER A 710 -5.84 17.44 5.75
CA SER A 710 -6.20 16.01 5.80
C SER A 710 -5.56 15.27 6.97
N MET A 711 -4.40 15.73 7.46
CA MET A 711 -3.68 15.19 8.63
C MET A 711 -3.93 15.97 9.93
N ASN A 712 -4.86 16.92 9.93
CA ASN A 712 -5.29 17.67 11.14
C ASN A 712 -6.61 17.18 11.72
N ARG A 713 -7.26 16.22 11.06
CA ARG A 713 -8.54 15.64 11.49
C ARG A 713 -8.38 14.19 11.96
N PRO A 714 -9.26 13.72 12.89
CA PRO A 714 -9.23 12.34 13.34
C PRO A 714 -9.60 11.36 12.20
N PRO A 715 -9.23 10.07 12.33
CA PRO A 715 -9.62 9.04 11.37
C PRO A 715 -11.13 8.85 11.32
N LEU A 716 -11.66 8.53 10.14
CA LEU A 716 -13.06 8.17 9.95
C LEU A 716 -13.37 6.84 10.65
N SER A 717 -14.55 6.73 11.25
CA SER A 717 -14.97 5.47 11.87
C SER A 717 -15.37 4.43 10.84
N LYS A 718 -15.18 3.11 11.15
CA LYS A 718 -15.56 2.00 10.25
C LYS A 718 -17.02 2.05 9.79
N ASN A 719 -17.92 2.59 10.61
CA ASN A 719 -19.37 2.60 10.39
C ASN A 719 -19.90 3.96 9.93
N GLU A 720 -19.00 4.91 9.68
CA GLU A 720 -19.40 6.25 9.27
C GLU A 720 -20.04 6.21 7.88
N SER A 721 -21.19 6.88 7.74
CA SER A 721 -21.88 6.97 6.46
C SER A 721 -21.09 7.90 5.53
N ILE A 722 -20.98 7.52 4.26
CA ILE A 722 -20.44 8.39 3.20
C ILE A 722 -21.30 9.65 3.06
N PHE A 723 -22.60 9.53 3.32
CA PHE A 723 -23.58 10.59 3.19
C PHE A 723 -24.10 11.02 4.57
N HIS A 724 -23.50 12.07 5.12
CA HIS A 724 -24.07 12.79 6.27
C HIS A 724 -25.28 13.60 5.82
N PHE A 725 -26.22 13.82 6.71
CA PHE A 725 -27.43 14.60 6.40
C PHE A 725 -27.09 15.99 5.85
N ASP A 726 -26.08 16.66 6.43
CA ASP A 726 -25.63 17.99 6.02
C ASP A 726 -25.08 17.98 4.58
N THR A 727 -24.28 16.95 4.23
CA THR A 727 -23.75 16.79 2.87
C THR A 727 -24.86 16.55 1.84
N VAL A 728 -25.82 15.67 2.18
CA VAL A 728 -26.99 15.41 1.30
C VAL A 728 -27.82 16.66 1.13
N PHE A 729 -28.07 17.39 2.21
CA PHE A 729 -28.83 18.64 2.18
C PHE A 729 -28.13 19.69 1.31
N GLN A 730 -26.81 19.81 1.41
CA GLN A 730 -26.00 20.69 0.58
C GLN A 730 -26.08 20.29 -0.90
N MET A 731 -25.93 19.00 -1.25
CA MET A 731 -26.09 18.48 -2.62
C MET A 731 -27.44 18.87 -3.20
N VAL A 732 -28.51 18.74 -2.42
CA VAL A 732 -29.86 19.08 -2.85
C VAL A 732 -29.98 20.59 -3.08
N LEU A 733 -29.50 21.42 -2.18
CA LEU A 733 -29.54 22.89 -2.34
C LEU A 733 -28.76 23.36 -3.58
N GLU A 734 -27.57 22.82 -3.79
CA GLU A 734 -26.72 23.14 -4.95
C GLU A 734 -27.40 22.73 -6.26
N GLY A 735 -27.92 21.51 -6.33
CA GLY A 735 -28.65 21.03 -7.49
C GLY A 735 -29.92 21.82 -7.75
N MET A 736 -30.71 22.16 -6.72
CA MET A 736 -31.89 23.00 -6.84
C MET A 736 -31.54 24.40 -7.36
N PHE A 737 -30.42 24.98 -6.91
CA PHE A 737 -29.98 26.29 -7.39
C PHE A 737 -29.58 26.22 -8.86
N ILE A 738 -28.76 25.26 -9.28
CA ILE A 738 -28.34 25.06 -10.67
C ILE A 738 -29.56 24.83 -11.57
N GLY A 739 -30.50 23.95 -11.14
CA GLY A 739 -31.73 23.69 -11.84
C GLY A 739 -32.62 24.93 -11.99
N SER A 740 -32.68 25.78 -10.95
CA SER A 740 -33.44 27.04 -10.97
C SER A 740 -32.87 28.03 -11.97
N LEU A 741 -31.54 28.15 -12.09
CA LEU A 741 -30.87 28.98 -13.10
C LEU A 741 -31.20 28.50 -14.52
N ALA A 742 -31.13 27.18 -14.74
CA ALA A 742 -31.47 26.58 -16.04
C ALA A 742 -32.93 26.78 -16.38
N LEU A 743 -33.84 26.65 -15.42
CA LEU A 743 -35.27 26.89 -15.61
C LEU A 743 -35.59 28.36 -15.90
N PHE A 744 -34.89 29.28 -15.22
CA PHE A 744 -34.97 30.72 -15.50
C PHE A 744 -34.53 31.02 -16.94
N ALA A 745 -33.43 30.41 -17.41
CA ALA A 745 -32.97 30.54 -18.79
C ALA A 745 -34.01 29.98 -19.79
N TYR A 746 -34.71 28.89 -19.44
CA TYR A 746 -35.79 28.33 -20.24
C TYR A 746 -36.98 29.27 -20.39
N THR A 747 -37.48 29.80 -19.28
CA THR A 747 -38.66 30.67 -19.25
C THR A 747 -38.39 32.08 -19.82
N SER A 748 -37.15 32.56 -19.75
CA SER A 748 -36.74 33.89 -20.29
C SER A 748 -36.26 33.83 -21.75
N GLY A 749 -36.00 32.63 -22.27
CA GLY A 749 -35.44 32.42 -23.60
C GLY A 749 -35.97 31.18 -24.30
N ASN A 750 -35.13 30.17 -24.43
CA ASN A 750 -35.47 28.95 -25.16
C ASN A 750 -34.76 27.70 -24.53
N SER A 751 -35.12 26.50 -25.06
CA SER A 751 -34.52 25.23 -24.64
C SER A 751 -32.98 25.17 -24.79
N THR A 752 -32.42 25.81 -25.83
CA THR A 752 -30.96 25.89 -26.05
C THR A 752 -30.28 26.70 -24.96
N MET A 753 -30.87 27.82 -24.49
CA MET A 753 -30.36 28.58 -23.35
C MET A 753 -30.39 27.73 -22.05
N CYS A 754 -31.50 27.00 -21.83
CA CYS A 754 -31.58 26.07 -20.68
C CYS A 754 -30.45 25.03 -20.69
N PHE A 755 -30.25 24.37 -21.81
CA PHE A 755 -29.19 23.40 -22.01
C PHE A 755 -27.80 23.98 -21.79
N ALA A 756 -27.56 25.19 -22.36
CA ALA A 756 -26.28 25.88 -22.19
C ALA A 756 -26.00 26.31 -20.74
N VAL A 757 -27.01 26.90 -20.06
CA VAL A 757 -26.86 27.33 -18.65
C VAL A 757 -26.67 26.15 -17.74
N LEU A 758 -27.43 25.05 -17.91
CA LEU A 758 -27.30 23.87 -17.10
C LEU A 758 -25.88 23.27 -17.21
N SER A 759 -25.44 22.96 -18.43
CA SER A 759 -24.11 22.39 -18.67
C SER A 759 -22.96 23.29 -18.19
N LEU A 760 -22.98 24.58 -18.54
CA LEU A 760 -21.90 25.51 -18.18
C LEU A 760 -21.88 25.83 -16.68
N SER A 761 -23.03 25.91 -15.99
CA SER A 761 -23.06 26.11 -14.54
C SER A 761 -22.53 24.89 -13.78
N GLN A 762 -22.77 23.66 -14.26
CA GLN A 762 -22.19 22.44 -13.72
C GLN A 762 -20.66 22.43 -13.90
N LEU A 763 -20.14 22.78 -15.09
CA LEU A 763 -18.72 22.93 -15.33
C LEU A 763 -18.06 23.93 -14.39
N VAL A 764 -18.69 25.09 -14.17
CA VAL A 764 -18.23 26.09 -13.22
C VAL A 764 -18.29 25.58 -11.77
N HIS A 765 -19.36 24.84 -11.42
CA HIS A 765 -19.55 24.23 -10.11
C HIS A 765 -18.42 23.22 -9.76
N SER A 766 -17.83 22.55 -10.74
CA SER A 766 -16.72 21.64 -10.52
C SER A 766 -15.51 22.30 -9.82
N PHE A 767 -15.29 23.61 -10.03
CA PHE A 767 -14.25 24.35 -9.30
C PHE A 767 -14.61 24.57 -7.83
N ASN A 768 -15.91 24.72 -7.51
CA ASN A 768 -16.36 24.85 -6.13
C ASN A 768 -16.13 23.57 -5.32
N MET A 769 -16.16 22.41 -5.98
CA MET A 769 -15.97 21.08 -5.36
C MET A 769 -14.51 20.74 -5.05
N ARG A 770 -13.54 21.54 -5.44
CA ARG A 770 -12.10 21.25 -5.25
C ARG A 770 -11.70 21.21 -3.78
N SER A 771 -12.21 22.15 -2.97
CA SER A 771 -11.86 22.27 -1.56
C SER A 771 -13.02 22.85 -0.76
N GLU A 772 -13.04 22.57 0.54
CA GLU A 772 -13.93 23.22 1.50
C GLU A 772 -13.50 24.68 1.73
N HIS A 773 -12.25 25.04 1.46
CA HIS A 773 -11.74 26.40 1.51
C HIS A 773 -12.21 27.25 0.32
N SER A 774 -12.13 28.58 0.48
CA SER A 774 -12.47 29.54 -0.57
C SER A 774 -11.71 29.28 -1.87
N LEU A 775 -12.39 29.41 -3.02
CA LEU A 775 -11.76 29.31 -4.33
C LEU A 775 -10.69 30.41 -4.53
N LEU A 776 -10.81 31.52 -3.82
CA LEU A 776 -9.81 32.59 -3.86
C LEU A 776 -8.51 32.22 -3.16
N GLU A 777 -8.58 31.37 -2.13
CA GLU A 777 -7.42 30.85 -1.38
C GLU A 777 -6.75 29.70 -2.14
N THR A 778 -7.55 28.74 -2.63
CA THR A 778 -7.04 27.57 -3.36
C THR A 778 -6.58 27.88 -4.78
N GLY A 779 -7.07 28.99 -5.37
CA GLY A 779 -6.75 29.45 -6.70
C GLY A 779 -7.26 28.52 -7.82
N ILE A 780 -7.71 29.05 -8.93
CA ILE A 780 -8.23 28.29 -10.09
C ILE A 780 -7.13 27.42 -10.73
N LEU A 781 -5.88 27.90 -10.73
CA LEU A 781 -4.74 27.28 -11.40
C LEU A 781 -4.14 26.09 -10.65
N GLY A 782 -4.56 25.79 -9.42
CA GLY A 782 -4.02 24.69 -8.60
C GLY A 782 -4.16 23.31 -9.26
N ASN A 783 -5.30 23.06 -9.95
CA ASN A 783 -5.50 21.85 -10.74
C ASN A 783 -5.59 22.17 -12.24
N LYS A 784 -4.44 22.12 -12.91
CA LYS A 784 -4.34 22.37 -14.36
C LYS A 784 -5.12 21.37 -15.20
N LYS A 785 -5.29 20.12 -14.70
CA LYS A 785 -6.04 19.07 -15.42
C LYS A 785 -7.53 19.38 -15.41
N LEU A 786 -8.06 19.84 -14.28
CA LEU A 786 -9.45 20.28 -14.17
C LEU A 786 -9.72 21.49 -15.06
N LEU A 787 -8.84 22.50 -15.02
CA LEU A 787 -8.97 23.68 -15.87
C LEU A 787 -8.99 23.30 -17.37
N PHE A 788 -8.08 22.43 -17.79
CA PHE A 788 -8.05 21.95 -19.19
C PHE A 788 -9.33 21.17 -19.54
N SER A 789 -9.79 20.32 -18.64
CA SER A 789 -11.03 19.54 -18.81
C SER A 789 -12.25 20.45 -18.97
N VAL A 790 -12.40 21.45 -18.10
CA VAL A 790 -13.50 22.40 -18.15
C VAL A 790 -13.46 23.22 -19.45
N LEU A 791 -12.29 23.74 -19.83
CA LEU A 791 -12.14 24.48 -21.10
C LEU A 791 -12.48 23.58 -22.30
N PHE A 792 -12.04 22.34 -22.30
CA PHE A 792 -12.36 21.37 -23.35
C PHE A 792 -13.87 21.13 -23.43
N CYS A 793 -14.56 20.91 -22.31
CA CYS A 793 -16.00 20.73 -22.26
C CYS A 793 -16.76 22.01 -22.69
N ILE A 794 -16.31 23.21 -22.32
CA ILE A 794 -16.88 24.46 -22.79
C ILE A 794 -16.79 24.57 -24.34
N VAL A 795 -15.63 24.22 -24.91
CA VAL A 795 -15.46 24.20 -26.38
C VAL A 795 -16.42 23.22 -27.02
N LEU A 796 -16.58 22.00 -26.48
CA LEU A 796 -17.52 21.02 -27.00
C LEU A 796 -18.96 21.50 -26.89
N GLN A 797 -19.34 22.15 -25.78
CA GLN A 797 -20.67 22.73 -25.59
C GLN A 797 -20.96 23.83 -26.61
N CYS A 798 -19.98 24.71 -26.86
CA CYS A 798 -20.09 25.74 -27.88
C CYS A 798 -20.22 25.15 -29.29
N LEU A 799 -19.49 24.11 -29.61
CA LEU A 799 -19.58 23.39 -30.89
C LEU A 799 -20.97 22.83 -31.13
N VAL A 800 -21.59 22.21 -30.12
CA VAL A 800 -22.94 21.64 -30.20
C VAL A 800 -24.00 22.71 -30.47
N ILE A 801 -23.80 23.95 -30.00
CA ILE A 801 -24.74 25.03 -30.16
C ILE A 801 -24.48 25.82 -31.46
N CYS A 802 -23.22 26.03 -31.83
CA CYS A 802 -22.84 26.94 -32.94
C CYS A 802 -22.70 26.22 -34.27
N VAL A 803 -22.37 24.91 -34.32
CA VAL A 803 -22.11 24.17 -35.57
C VAL A 803 -23.43 23.70 -36.22
N PRO A 804 -23.80 24.17 -37.42
CA PRO A 804 -25.08 23.83 -38.05
C PRO A 804 -25.34 22.35 -38.28
N VAL A 805 -24.27 21.55 -38.45
CA VAL A 805 -24.39 20.08 -38.66
C VAL A 805 -24.74 19.36 -37.37
N LEU A 806 -24.38 19.91 -36.20
CA LEU A 806 -24.68 19.35 -34.89
C LEU A 806 -26.03 19.78 -34.33
N GLN A 807 -26.53 20.93 -34.73
CA GLN A 807 -27.80 21.50 -34.25
C GLN A 807 -29.00 20.54 -34.43
N PRO A 808 -29.21 19.90 -35.60
CA PRO A 808 -30.31 18.92 -35.76
C PRO A 808 -30.19 17.71 -34.83
N ILE A 809 -28.95 17.28 -34.53
CA ILE A 809 -28.68 16.10 -33.67
C ILE A 809 -29.06 16.39 -32.22
N PHE A 810 -28.65 17.56 -31.73
CA PHE A 810 -28.92 18.01 -30.36
C PHE A 810 -30.17 18.86 -30.18
N HIS A 811 -30.91 19.09 -31.25
CA HIS A 811 -32.07 19.98 -31.27
C HIS A 811 -31.77 21.37 -30.68
N THR A 812 -30.62 21.93 -31.01
CA THR A 812 -30.15 23.25 -30.57
C THR A 812 -30.37 24.29 -31.65
N GLN A 813 -30.41 25.55 -31.25
CA GLN A 813 -30.48 26.74 -32.14
C GLN A 813 -29.30 27.68 -31.86
N ALA A 814 -28.85 28.36 -32.86
CA ALA A 814 -27.80 29.38 -32.68
C ALA A 814 -28.29 30.48 -31.75
N LEU A 815 -27.54 30.77 -30.71
CA LEU A 815 -27.84 31.84 -29.75
C LEU A 815 -27.32 33.17 -30.21
N ASN A 816 -28.12 34.21 -29.97
CA ASN A 816 -27.75 35.61 -30.24
C ASN A 816 -26.69 36.12 -29.22
N PRO A 817 -25.88 37.14 -29.53
CA PRO A 817 -24.88 37.67 -28.59
C PRO A 817 -25.45 38.10 -27.23
N ARG A 818 -26.70 38.60 -27.17
CA ARG A 818 -27.39 38.94 -25.92
C ARG A 818 -27.73 37.73 -25.10
N GLU A 819 -28.18 36.64 -25.74
CA GLU A 819 -28.45 35.35 -25.09
C GLU A 819 -27.18 34.73 -24.52
N TRP A 820 -26.06 34.80 -25.24
CA TRP A 820 -24.75 34.34 -24.74
C TRP A 820 -24.28 35.13 -23.51
N VAL A 821 -24.55 36.45 -23.44
CA VAL A 821 -24.25 37.24 -22.24
C VAL A 821 -25.08 36.77 -21.06
N VAL A 822 -26.38 36.50 -21.25
CA VAL A 822 -27.26 35.98 -20.19
C VAL A 822 -26.80 34.60 -19.75
N VAL A 823 -26.50 33.68 -20.70
CA VAL A 823 -25.93 32.35 -20.42
C VAL A 823 -24.65 32.45 -19.60
N GLY A 824 -23.72 33.35 -19.98
CA GLY A 824 -22.46 33.55 -19.27
C GLY A 824 -22.66 34.03 -17.82
N ILE A 825 -23.55 35.03 -17.62
CA ILE A 825 -23.85 35.53 -16.27
C ILE A 825 -24.48 34.45 -15.40
N LEU A 826 -25.51 33.75 -15.89
CA LEU A 826 -26.22 32.71 -15.13
C LEU A 826 -25.29 31.52 -14.82
N SER A 827 -24.43 31.15 -15.76
CA SER A 827 -23.49 30.01 -15.56
C SER A 827 -22.40 30.29 -14.53
N LEU A 828 -22.06 31.57 -14.26
CA LEU A 828 -21.07 31.96 -13.25
C LEU A 828 -21.69 32.13 -11.85
N MET A 829 -23.02 32.20 -11.71
CA MET A 829 -23.71 32.39 -10.42
C MET A 829 -23.45 31.33 -9.36
N PRO A 830 -23.12 30.06 -9.67
CA PRO A 830 -22.73 29.08 -8.65
C PRO A 830 -21.50 29.48 -7.85
N ILE A 831 -20.55 30.24 -8.39
CA ILE A 831 -19.34 30.67 -7.67
C ILE A 831 -19.69 31.53 -6.44
N PRO A 832 -20.32 32.74 -6.59
CA PRO A 832 -20.59 33.60 -5.44
C PRO A 832 -21.50 32.94 -4.39
N LEU A 833 -22.43 32.11 -4.81
CA LEU A 833 -23.33 31.44 -3.88
C LEU A 833 -22.54 30.45 -3.00
N MET A 834 -21.70 29.63 -3.62
CA MET A 834 -20.88 28.65 -2.90
C MET A 834 -19.83 29.30 -2.01
N GLU A 835 -19.25 30.43 -2.46
CA GLU A 835 -18.31 31.19 -1.62
C GLU A 835 -18.99 31.73 -0.35
N ILE A 836 -20.26 32.21 -0.47
CA ILE A 836 -21.04 32.64 0.69
C ILE A 836 -21.33 31.43 1.61
N SER A 837 -21.73 30.28 1.05
CA SER A 837 -22.00 29.07 1.83
C SER A 837 -20.76 28.59 2.59
N LYS A 838 -19.59 28.56 1.95
CA LYS A 838 -18.31 28.17 2.57
C LYS A 838 -17.93 29.09 3.72
N ARG A 839 -18.14 30.42 3.59
CA ARG A 839 -17.85 31.39 4.65
C ARG A 839 -18.81 31.32 5.84
N LEU A 840 -20.02 30.80 5.64
CA LEU A 840 -21.00 30.64 6.72
C LEU A 840 -20.78 29.36 7.52
N HIS A 841 -20.14 28.34 6.94
CA HIS A 841 -19.88 27.05 7.59
C HIS A 841 -18.41 26.87 8.07
N GLY A 842 -17.47 27.68 7.59
CA GLY A 842 -16.08 27.75 8.08
C GLY A 842 -15.93 28.90 9.07
#